data_07d287a1b8d51672a74a22a699614c42
#
_entry.id   07d287a1b8d51672a74a22a699614c42
#
_cell.length_a   1.000
_cell.length_b   1.000
_cell.length_c   1.000
_cell.angle_alpha   90.00
_cell.angle_beta   90.00
_cell.angle_gamma   90.00
#
_symmetry.space_group_name_H-M   'P 1'
#
loop_
_entity.id
_entity.type
_entity.pdbx_description
1 polymer ?
#
loop_
_entity_poly.entity_id
_entity_poly.type
_entity_poly.pdbx_seq_one_letter_code
_entity_poly.pdbx_strand_id
1 'polypeptide(L)'
;MKRLQALLFLSLLAAAVSGQPQFSQPHGLYDQSSLSVAISSPAGLDIRYTTDGSEPTPRSKRYTGPLTLTQTTILRAVEIASDSVSSPVATASYIFTRSVLSQSNTPEGYPDTWGRYTDMWGTAKADYEMDPEMTGDPVLRQKIAEGLKTLPLLSLVSDKDNFFSHENDSVRGGIYIFTGPPVGDNTGHGWTRPASIELMGGPQGHDLSVGCGVRLHGGHGRLAEKNPKHSFRLVFKEKYGAKTLKYPLFGEDEPDKFDQLVLRCHFGNSWQHWSWGNNSKAQYTRDVWARRMQRKMGHTSVNGLYVHLFLNGMYWGLYNIAERVDDQFGKDHIGGKKSDIDVVKIEEDGGNHIEAAEGTLDAWNLMTETARKAGSSDEAYAQLDSLLDIGHFIDYMLINQYGGNTDWDHHNWYALRRRGTDSEGFRFLCWDSEIIFESPAENVLSKNNGREFPTGIFQSLLQNSQFARRYVRRAKEVLCADGLLGEASVREVWDSLYHTIHAALYDEAARWGDYRRDVHRYNSHDGYQLCTVDGTYQTERNRLLTQYFPVRSDNVLGYILNYVDIDDFEAPENWEKLTASMFREWTDGSGNAQPLDKQVAVDWNFGYSAGGGTALAGFVNVNHNQYADLSGYESLVLRGTGGNVRILANRIVSHGPWKELNVSFNAYSPYWDAGLGVLIVPLDDLKTAPTSEGVNRYDDFVHLNALKVDWNNTVNLKAAYLIPKAEQNHIMAVRNVNSRQDCYNLNGQRIQADLQAGGARLAPGIYIQNGKKYIVR
;
A
#
# COMPACT_ATOMS: atom_id res chain seq x y z
N MET A 1 -45.92 1.39 -23.85
CA MET A 1 -45.73 -0.08 -23.91
C MET A 1 -45.03 -0.62 -25.15
N LYS A 2 -44.56 0.21 -26.11
CA LYS A 2 -43.79 -0.25 -27.29
C LYS A 2 -42.26 0.06 -27.23
N ARG A 3 -41.78 0.61 -26.11
CA ARG A 3 -40.35 0.88 -25.90
C ARG A 3 -39.68 -0.05 -24.86
N LEU A 4 -40.43 -0.92 -24.19
CA LEU A 4 -39.91 -1.86 -23.19
C LEU A 4 -39.62 -3.27 -23.76
N GLN A 5 -40.05 -3.55 -25.02
CA GLN A 5 -39.75 -4.82 -25.70
C GLN A 5 -38.48 -4.79 -26.59
N ALA A 6 -37.90 -3.63 -26.80
CA ALA A 6 -36.65 -3.48 -27.60
C ALA A 6 -35.37 -3.58 -26.75
N LEU A 7 -35.48 -3.53 -25.42
CA LEU A 7 -34.31 -3.60 -24.51
C LEU A 7 -33.97 -5.04 -24.04
N LEU A 8 -34.80 -6.02 -24.36
CA LEU A 8 -34.57 -7.42 -24.01
C LEU A 8 -33.89 -8.23 -25.14
N PHE A 9 -33.59 -7.62 -26.28
CA PHE A 9 -32.95 -8.30 -27.42
C PHE A 9 -31.54 -7.78 -27.74
N LEU A 10 -30.96 -6.85 -26.97
CA LEU A 10 -29.62 -6.28 -27.23
C LEU A 10 -28.51 -6.82 -26.35
N SER A 11 -28.78 -7.79 -25.47
CA SER A 11 -27.73 -8.39 -24.60
C SER A 11 -27.12 -9.70 -25.17
N LEU A 12 -27.35 -10.02 -26.43
CA LEU A 12 -26.85 -11.23 -27.09
C LEU A 12 -25.91 -10.94 -28.26
N LEU A 13 -25.13 -9.87 -28.19
CA LEU A 13 -23.96 -9.71 -29.06
C LEU A 13 -22.65 -9.91 -28.24
N ALA A 14 -22.50 -11.10 -27.64
CA ALA A 14 -21.17 -11.66 -27.51
C ALA A 14 -20.62 -11.81 -28.96
N ALA A 15 -19.52 -11.13 -29.27
CA ALA A 15 -18.90 -11.24 -30.59
C ALA A 15 -18.71 -12.72 -30.91
N ALA A 16 -19.55 -13.25 -31.75
CA ALA A 16 -19.46 -14.61 -32.24
C ALA A 16 -18.11 -14.71 -32.95
N VAL A 17 -17.14 -15.40 -32.33
CA VAL A 17 -15.97 -15.88 -33.05
C VAL A 17 -16.53 -16.77 -34.17
N SER A 18 -16.46 -16.28 -35.38
CA SER A 18 -16.95 -16.97 -36.58
C SER A 18 -16.35 -18.36 -36.60
N GLY A 19 -17.18 -19.39 -36.49
CA GLY A 19 -16.79 -20.76 -36.68
C GLY A 19 -16.60 -21.63 -35.43
N GLN A 20 -17.18 -21.30 -34.26
CA GLN A 20 -17.18 -22.24 -33.11
C GLN A 20 -18.62 -22.59 -32.67
N PRO A 21 -18.86 -23.76 -32.03
CA PRO A 21 -20.16 -24.10 -31.43
C PRO A 21 -20.69 -23.06 -30.46
N GLN A 22 -22.02 -22.90 -30.46
CA GLN A 22 -22.71 -21.97 -29.60
C GLN A 22 -23.64 -22.72 -28.62
N PHE A 23 -23.73 -22.25 -27.40
CA PHE A 23 -24.58 -22.82 -26.36
C PHE A 23 -25.83 -21.96 -26.16
N SER A 24 -27.02 -22.61 -25.97
CA SER A 24 -28.30 -21.93 -25.80
C SER A 24 -28.48 -21.23 -24.46
N GLN A 25 -27.65 -21.56 -23.49
CA GLN A 25 -27.65 -20.96 -22.14
C GLN A 25 -26.29 -20.32 -21.91
N PRO A 26 -26.23 -19.17 -21.21
CA PRO A 26 -24.96 -18.58 -20.83
C PRO A 26 -24.24 -19.47 -19.80
N HIS A 27 -22.92 -19.35 -19.70
CA HIS A 27 -22.19 -19.87 -18.56
C HIS A 27 -22.59 -19.10 -17.29
N GLY A 28 -22.48 -19.68 -16.09
CA GLY A 28 -22.90 -18.99 -14.86
C GLY A 28 -23.16 -19.88 -13.67
N LEU A 29 -23.62 -19.22 -12.58
CA LEU A 29 -24.09 -19.86 -11.37
C LEU A 29 -25.59 -20.10 -11.43
N TYR A 30 -26.03 -21.32 -11.11
CA TYR A 30 -27.41 -21.77 -11.21
C TYR A 30 -27.94 -22.35 -9.89
N ASP A 31 -29.04 -21.81 -9.39
CA ASP A 31 -29.74 -22.31 -8.18
C ASP A 31 -30.76 -23.39 -8.50
N GLN A 32 -31.22 -23.47 -9.76
CA GLN A 32 -32.26 -24.42 -10.20
C GLN A 32 -31.73 -25.87 -10.19
N SER A 33 -32.67 -26.82 -10.14
CA SER A 33 -32.33 -28.25 -10.05
C SER A 33 -31.88 -28.87 -11.36
N SER A 34 -32.17 -28.24 -12.48
CA SER A 34 -31.75 -28.71 -13.83
C SER A 34 -31.72 -27.58 -14.83
N LEU A 35 -30.89 -27.71 -15.83
CA LEU A 35 -30.74 -26.77 -16.94
C LEU A 35 -30.72 -27.53 -18.26
N SER A 36 -31.52 -27.13 -19.23
CA SER A 36 -31.48 -27.68 -20.57
C SER A 36 -30.58 -26.81 -21.47
N VAL A 37 -29.54 -27.41 -22.04
CA VAL A 37 -28.55 -26.73 -22.90
C VAL A 37 -28.54 -27.36 -24.27
N ALA A 38 -28.84 -26.58 -25.31
CA ALA A 38 -28.64 -26.96 -26.69
C ALA A 38 -27.30 -26.44 -27.22
N ILE A 39 -26.67 -27.20 -28.11
CA ILE A 39 -25.44 -26.81 -28.81
C ILE A 39 -25.79 -26.64 -30.29
N SER A 40 -25.36 -25.55 -30.89
CA SER A 40 -25.56 -25.29 -32.32
C SER A 40 -24.24 -25.06 -33.02
N SER A 41 -24.16 -25.48 -34.27
CA SER A 41 -23.03 -25.22 -35.18
C SER A 41 -23.43 -24.11 -36.16
N PRO A 42 -22.76 -22.96 -36.16
CA PRO A 42 -22.99 -21.92 -37.17
C PRO A 42 -22.68 -22.39 -38.58
N ALA A 43 -21.73 -23.31 -38.73
CA ALA A 43 -21.37 -23.88 -40.00
C ALA A 43 -22.23 -25.11 -40.43
N GLY A 44 -23.15 -25.57 -39.57
CA GLY A 44 -23.97 -26.74 -39.81
C GLY A 44 -23.22 -28.06 -39.77
N LEU A 45 -22.04 -28.10 -39.15
CA LEU A 45 -21.19 -29.28 -39.07
C LEU A 45 -21.56 -30.18 -37.89
N ASP A 46 -21.06 -31.42 -37.90
CA ASP A 46 -21.15 -32.33 -36.77
C ASP A 46 -20.47 -31.75 -35.54
N ILE A 47 -21.11 -31.84 -34.35
CA ILE A 47 -20.57 -31.38 -33.09
C ILE A 47 -20.11 -32.56 -32.26
N ARG A 48 -18.90 -32.46 -31.72
CA ARG A 48 -18.39 -33.33 -30.64
C ARG A 48 -18.25 -32.55 -29.36
N TYR A 49 -18.57 -33.16 -28.21
CA TYR A 49 -18.53 -32.50 -26.93
C TYR A 49 -18.05 -33.40 -25.80
N THR A 50 -17.61 -32.75 -24.71
CA THR A 50 -17.27 -33.33 -23.39
C THR A 50 -18.02 -32.58 -22.31
N THR A 51 -18.16 -33.19 -21.13
CA THR A 51 -18.90 -32.61 -19.98
C THR A 51 -18.08 -32.53 -18.69
N ASP A 52 -16.79 -32.92 -18.81
CA ASP A 52 -15.82 -33.03 -17.69
C ASP A 52 -14.65 -32.04 -17.80
N GLY A 53 -14.71 -31.10 -18.76
CA GLY A 53 -13.64 -30.14 -19.01
C GLY A 53 -12.50 -30.68 -19.90
N SER A 54 -12.50 -31.96 -20.29
CA SER A 54 -11.51 -32.49 -21.22
C SER A 54 -11.69 -31.90 -22.64
N GLU A 55 -10.60 -31.84 -23.38
CA GLU A 55 -10.63 -31.32 -24.76
C GLU A 55 -11.39 -32.25 -25.69
N PRO A 56 -12.45 -31.78 -26.39
CA PRO A 56 -13.20 -32.63 -27.31
C PRO A 56 -12.39 -32.97 -28.56
N THR A 57 -12.46 -34.23 -28.93
CA THR A 57 -11.78 -34.82 -30.10
C THR A 57 -12.81 -35.36 -31.11
N PRO A 58 -12.42 -35.77 -32.35
CA PRO A 58 -13.33 -36.44 -33.25
C PRO A 58 -13.96 -37.72 -32.67
N ARG A 59 -13.34 -38.32 -31.65
CA ARG A 59 -13.84 -39.53 -30.96
C ARG A 59 -14.76 -39.23 -29.79
N SER A 60 -14.84 -37.98 -29.37
CA SER A 60 -15.71 -37.55 -28.27
C SER A 60 -17.18 -37.74 -28.62
N LYS A 61 -18.06 -37.65 -27.65
CA LYS A 61 -19.49 -37.88 -27.81
C LYS A 61 -20.09 -36.97 -28.88
N ARG A 62 -20.88 -37.52 -29.78
CA ARG A 62 -21.60 -36.77 -30.82
C ARG A 62 -22.82 -36.10 -30.21
N TYR A 63 -23.02 -34.84 -30.52
CA TYR A 63 -24.22 -34.11 -30.10
C TYR A 63 -25.40 -34.52 -31.00
N THR A 64 -26.51 -34.90 -30.35
CA THR A 64 -27.74 -35.35 -31.04
C THR A 64 -29.00 -34.62 -30.58
N GLY A 65 -28.90 -33.75 -29.57
CA GLY A 65 -30.02 -33.00 -29.02
C GLY A 65 -29.72 -32.39 -27.65
N PRO A 66 -30.62 -31.57 -27.12
CA PRO A 66 -30.39 -30.83 -25.86
C PRO A 66 -29.94 -31.71 -24.70
N LEU A 67 -28.97 -31.22 -23.94
CA LEU A 67 -28.42 -31.85 -22.75
C LEU A 67 -29.17 -31.34 -21.52
N THR A 68 -29.59 -32.25 -20.66
CA THR A 68 -30.13 -31.88 -19.33
C THR A 68 -29.02 -31.97 -18.30
N LEU A 69 -28.59 -30.82 -17.81
CA LEU A 69 -27.58 -30.70 -16.76
C LEU A 69 -28.27 -30.64 -15.40
N THR A 70 -27.84 -31.48 -14.47
CA THR A 70 -28.40 -31.54 -13.10
C THR A 70 -27.36 -31.33 -12.03
N GLN A 71 -26.12 -31.06 -12.38
CA GLN A 71 -24.96 -30.79 -11.51
C GLN A 71 -23.96 -29.91 -12.25
N THR A 72 -23.00 -29.36 -11.53
CA THR A 72 -21.91 -28.60 -12.14
C THR A 72 -21.30 -29.36 -13.30
N THR A 73 -21.25 -28.70 -14.46
CA THR A 73 -20.82 -29.32 -15.72
C THR A 73 -19.96 -28.32 -16.51
N ILE A 74 -18.81 -28.76 -16.92
CA ILE A 74 -17.95 -28.02 -17.85
C ILE A 74 -18.18 -28.57 -19.24
N LEU A 75 -18.96 -27.87 -20.03
CA LEU A 75 -19.31 -28.25 -21.38
C LEU A 75 -18.31 -27.67 -22.37
N ARG A 76 -17.62 -28.55 -23.12
CA ARG A 76 -16.70 -28.13 -24.18
C ARG A 76 -17.17 -28.77 -25.48
N ALA A 77 -17.10 -28.03 -26.59
CA ALA A 77 -17.56 -28.51 -27.89
C ALA A 77 -16.68 -28.01 -29.03
N VAL A 78 -16.59 -28.82 -30.08
CA VAL A 78 -15.92 -28.51 -31.36
C VAL A 78 -16.79 -28.95 -32.55
N GLU A 79 -16.58 -28.31 -33.68
CA GLU A 79 -17.11 -28.74 -34.96
C GLU A 79 -16.16 -29.73 -35.66
N ILE A 80 -16.71 -30.71 -36.35
CA ILE A 80 -15.95 -31.74 -37.08
C ILE A 80 -16.24 -31.64 -38.55
N ALA A 81 -15.21 -31.54 -39.36
CA ALA A 81 -15.24 -31.66 -40.81
C ALA A 81 -14.23 -32.71 -41.26
N SER A 82 -14.64 -33.64 -42.14
CA SER A 82 -13.74 -34.68 -42.68
C SER A 82 -12.95 -35.44 -41.61
N ASP A 83 -13.65 -35.85 -40.54
CA ASP A 83 -13.08 -36.55 -39.37
C ASP A 83 -11.96 -35.80 -38.59
N SER A 84 -11.87 -34.49 -38.76
CA SER A 84 -10.91 -33.63 -38.09
C SER A 84 -11.62 -32.48 -37.40
N VAL A 85 -11.04 -31.98 -36.26
CA VAL A 85 -11.50 -30.76 -35.60
C VAL A 85 -11.33 -29.59 -36.57
N SER A 86 -12.42 -28.85 -36.81
CA SER A 86 -12.50 -27.76 -37.78
C SER A 86 -12.78 -26.39 -37.14
N SER A 87 -13.02 -26.34 -35.85
CA SER A 87 -13.28 -25.10 -35.12
C SER A 87 -12.41 -24.96 -33.86
N PRO A 88 -12.24 -23.75 -33.32
CA PRO A 88 -11.81 -23.58 -31.93
C PRO A 88 -12.75 -24.29 -30.96
N VAL A 89 -12.24 -24.64 -29.78
CA VAL A 89 -13.04 -25.20 -28.68
C VAL A 89 -13.91 -24.11 -28.09
N ALA A 90 -15.23 -24.33 -28.07
CA ALA A 90 -16.15 -23.55 -27.25
C ALA A 90 -16.21 -24.14 -25.84
N THR A 91 -16.12 -23.33 -24.80
CA THR A 91 -16.21 -23.75 -23.40
C THR A 91 -17.34 -22.98 -22.70
N ALA A 92 -18.16 -23.66 -21.90
CA ALA A 92 -19.13 -23.04 -21.01
C ALA A 92 -19.24 -23.81 -19.68
N SER A 93 -19.03 -23.09 -18.59
CA SER A 93 -19.09 -23.63 -17.22
C SER A 93 -20.46 -23.35 -16.61
N TYR A 94 -21.20 -24.40 -16.34
CA TYR A 94 -22.52 -24.38 -15.69
C TYR A 94 -22.33 -24.81 -14.24
N ILE A 95 -22.24 -23.85 -13.33
CA ILE A 95 -21.97 -24.09 -11.91
C ILE A 95 -23.30 -24.15 -11.17
N PHE A 96 -23.57 -25.23 -10.46
CA PHE A 96 -24.76 -25.37 -9.65
C PHE A 96 -24.42 -25.15 -8.17
N THR A 97 -25.05 -24.17 -7.52
CA THR A 97 -24.85 -23.85 -6.10
C THR A 97 -24.94 -25.12 -5.23
N ARG A 98 -25.90 -25.99 -5.48
CA ARG A 98 -26.05 -27.26 -4.73
C ARG A 98 -24.85 -28.20 -4.91
N SER A 99 -24.24 -28.24 -6.11
CA SER A 99 -23.05 -29.07 -6.36
C SER A 99 -21.85 -28.55 -5.60
N VAL A 100 -21.69 -27.23 -5.51
CA VAL A 100 -20.64 -26.60 -4.68
C VAL A 100 -20.85 -26.99 -3.21
N LEU A 101 -22.05 -26.80 -2.67
CA LEU A 101 -22.39 -27.11 -1.27
C LEU A 101 -22.31 -28.61 -0.90
N SER A 102 -22.16 -29.50 -1.86
CA SER A 102 -21.99 -30.94 -1.67
C SER A 102 -20.71 -31.47 -2.37
N GLN A 103 -19.74 -30.61 -2.61
CA GLN A 103 -18.49 -30.97 -3.27
C GLN A 103 -17.76 -32.01 -2.42
N SER A 104 -17.49 -33.17 -3.03
CA SER A 104 -16.91 -34.34 -2.38
C SER A 104 -15.38 -34.27 -2.31
N ASN A 105 -14.80 -34.90 -1.28
CA ASN A 105 -13.35 -35.08 -1.17
C ASN A 105 -12.79 -36.14 -2.13
N THR A 106 -13.65 -36.91 -2.79
CA THR A 106 -13.27 -37.99 -3.72
C THR A 106 -13.90 -37.80 -5.10
N PRO A 107 -13.58 -36.71 -5.83
CA PRO A 107 -14.11 -36.51 -7.16
C PRO A 107 -13.58 -37.61 -8.10
N GLU A 108 -14.45 -38.12 -8.95
CA GLU A 108 -14.15 -39.27 -9.83
C GLU A 108 -12.94 -38.96 -10.74
N GLY A 109 -11.96 -39.85 -10.70
CA GLY A 109 -10.75 -39.79 -11.54
C GLY A 109 -9.73 -38.73 -11.16
N TYR A 110 -9.84 -38.09 -9.99
CA TYR A 110 -8.82 -37.22 -9.44
C TYR A 110 -7.92 -37.98 -8.46
N PRO A 111 -6.63 -37.60 -8.28
CA PRO A 111 -5.72 -38.30 -7.38
C PRO A 111 -6.05 -37.98 -5.92
N ASP A 112 -5.67 -38.87 -5.02
CA ASP A 112 -5.81 -38.74 -3.57
C ASP A 112 -4.61 -38.00 -2.90
N THR A 113 -3.60 -37.65 -3.69
CA THR A 113 -2.41 -36.91 -3.24
C THR A 113 -2.00 -35.85 -4.23
N TRP A 114 -1.46 -34.73 -3.69
CA TRP A 114 -0.87 -33.63 -4.45
C TRP A 114 0.61 -33.54 -4.12
N GLY A 115 1.48 -33.37 -5.08
CA GLY A 115 2.89 -33.10 -4.92
C GLY A 115 3.68 -33.82 -3.84
N ARG A 116 4.98 -33.90 -3.99
CA ARG A 116 5.89 -34.41 -2.98
C ARG A 116 6.37 -33.31 -2.05
N TYR A 117 6.58 -33.64 -0.79
CA TYR A 117 7.28 -32.75 0.13
C TYR A 117 8.75 -32.61 -0.28
N THR A 118 9.31 -31.41 -0.07
CA THR A 118 10.71 -31.11 -0.40
C THR A 118 11.64 -31.19 0.80
N ASP A 119 11.17 -30.83 1.98
CA ASP A 119 11.95 -30.80 3.23
C ASP A 119 11.64 -31.99 4.17
N MET A 120 10.73 -32.87 3.80
CA MET A 120 10.37 -34.05 4.57
C MET A 120 9.92 -35.20 3.68
N TRP A 121 9.85 -36.40 4.20
CA TRP A 121 9.33 -37.57 3.49
C TRP A 121 7.80 -37.51 3.42
N GLY A 122 7.25 -37.75 2.22
CA GLY A 122 5.82 -37.89 2.03
C GLY A 122 5.28 -37.11 0.84
N THR A 123 3.96 -37.11 0.75
CA THR A 123 3.16 -36.37 -0.23
C THR A 123 2.02 -35.65 0.46
N ALA A 124 1.60 -34.52 -0.08
CA ALA A 124 0.40 -33.84 0.38
C ALA A 124 -0.82 -34.69 0.10
N LYS A 125 -1.64 -34.96 1.10
CA LYS A 125 -2.96 -35.54 0.92
C LYS A 125 -3.83 -34.54 0.18
N ALA A 126 -4.55 -35.02 -0.85
CA ALA A 126 -5.48 -34.17 -1.59
C ALA A 126 -6.69 -33.84 -0.72
N ASP A 127 -7.23 -32.66 -0.95
CA ASP A 127 -8.43 -32.17 -0.32
C ASP A 127 -9.26 -31.42 -1.37
N TYR A 128 -10.43 -31.95 -1.68
CA TYR A 128 -11.33 -31.39 -2.69
C TYR A 128 -12.66 -30.93 -2.11
N GLU A 129 -12.99 -31.28 -0.88
CA GLU A 129 -14.33 -31.07 -0.35
C GLU A 129 -14.65 -29.63 0.06
N MET A 130 -15.91 -29.36 0.14
CA MET A 130 -16.46 -28.30 0.99
C MET A 130 -16.74 -28.92 2.35
N ASP A 131 -16.09 -28.44 3.40
CA ASP A 131 -16.13 -29.00 4.75
C ASP A 131 -17.57 -29.35 5.19
N PRO A 132 -17.86 -30.64 5.48
CA PRO A 132 -19.18 -31.09 5.92
C PRO A 132 -19.63 -30.47 7.25
N GLU A 133 -18.71 -30.08 8.13
CA GLU A 133 -19.00 -29.39 9.38
C GLU A 133 -19.63 -28.01 9.12
N MET A 134 -19.15 -27.32 8.10
CA MET A 134 -19.70 -26.02 7.69
C MET A 134 -20.93 -26.14 6.80
N THR A 135 -20.89 -27.02 5.79
CA THR A 135 -22.01 -27.16 4.85
C THR A 135 -23.19 -27.93 5.43
N GLY A 136 -22.99 -28.67 6.52
CA GLY A 136 -24.03 -29.35 7.30
C GLY A 136 -24.82 -28.43 8.24
N ASP A 137 -24.25 -27.29 8.66
CA ASP A 137 -24.96 -26.28 9.43
C ASP A 137 -25.87 -25.45 8.53
N PRO A 138 -27.18 -25.38 8.79
CA PRO A 138 -28.12 -24.67 7.91
C PRO A 138 -27.82 -23.17 7.76
N VAL A 139 -27.32 -22.52 8.80
CA VAL A 139 -27.02 -21.08 8.79
C VAL A 139 -25.76 -20.82 7.97
N LEU A 140 -24.69 -21.59 8.20
CA LEU A 140 -23.45 -21.47 7.44
C LEU A 140 -23.66 -21.86 5.98
N ARG A 141 -24.42 -22.93 5.72
CA ARG A 141 -24.81 -23.35 4.36
C ARG A 141 -25.51 -22.24 3.58
N GLN A 142 -26.40 -21.47 4.23
CA GLN A 142 -27.04 -20.32 3.60
C GLN A 142 -26.02 -19.22 3.32
N LYS A 143 -25.16 -18.86 4.29
CA LYS A 143 -24.11 -17.84 4.12
C LYS A 143 -23.16 -18.19 2.97
N ILE A 144 -22.77 -19.46 2.82
CA ILE A 144 -21.94 -19.96 1.72
C ILE A 144 -22.70 -19.81 0.39
N ALA A 145 -23.96 -20.21 0.29
CA ALA A 145 -24.77 -20.07 -0.93
C ALA A 145 -24.96 -18.61 -1.37
N GLU A 146 -24.99 -17.69 -0.41
CA GLU A 146 -25.07 -16.24 -0.65
C GLU A 146 -23.71 -15.67 -1.01
N GLY A 147 -22.63 -16.12 -0.35
CA GLY A 147 -21.24 -15.72 -0.59
C GLY A 147 -20.83 -15.92 -2.05
N LEU A 148 -21.14 -17.08 -2.64
CA LEU A 148 -20.86 -17.41 -4.04
C LEU A 148 -21.42 -16.38 -5.06
N LYS A 149 -22.35 -15.52 -4.65
CA LYS A 149 -22.98 -14.52 -5.53
C LYS A 149 -22.41 -13.12 -5.38
N THR A 150 -21.45 -12.92 -4.49
CA THR A 150 -20.95 -11.59 -4.11
C THR A 150 -19.75 -11.13 -4.89
N LEU A 151 -19.01 -12.03 -5.50
CA LEU A 151 -17.84 -11.76 -6.34
C LEU A 151 -18.02 -12.38 -7.72
N PRO A 152 -17.31 -11.89 -8.75
CA PRO A 152 -17.24 -12.56 -10.03
C PRO A 152 -16.70 -13.99 -9.88
N LEU A 153 -17.21 -14.90 -10.70
CA LEU A 153 -16.74 -16.28 -10.77
C LEU A 153 -15.70 -16.40 -11.88
N LEU A 154 -14.54 -16.96 -11.59
CA LEU A 154 -13.52 -17.29 -12.57
C LEU A 154 -13.44 -18.81 -12.70
N SER A 155 -13.86 -19.35 -13.85
CA SER A 155 -13.68 -20.77 -14.18
C SER A 155 -12.38 -20.94 -14.96
N LEU A 156 -11.46 -21.75 -14.44
CA LEU A 156 -10.21 -22.16 -15.08
C LEU A 156 -10.35 -23.62 -15.49
N VAL A 157 -10.34 -23.86 -16.78
CA VAL A 157 -10.60 -25.17 -17.39
C VAL A 157 -9.41 -25.66 -18.20
N SER A 158 -9.00 -26.87 -17.94
CA SER A 158 -7.96 -27.58 -18.70
C SER A 158 -8.20 -29.09 -18.60
N ASP A 159 -7.58 -29.87 -19.45
CA ASP A 159 -7.56 -31.33 -19.27
C ASP A 159 -7.04 -31.64 -17.86
N LYS A 160 -7.73 -32.56 -17.18
CA LYS A 160 -7.39 -32.95 -15.79
C LYS A 160 -5.92 -33.30 -15.62
N ASP A 161 -5.33 -33.99 -16.57
CA ASP A 161 -3.95 -34.45 -16.52
C ASP A 161 -2.94 -33.29 -16.59
N ASN A 162 -3.30 -32.15 -17.17
CA ASN A 162 -2.49 -30.93 -17.15
C ASN A 162 -2.25 -30.40 -15.71
N PHE A 163 -3.20 -30.64 -14.80
CA PHE A 163 -3.06 -30.30 -13.39
C PHE A 163 -2.54 -31.47 -12.55
N PHE A 164 -3.07 -32.68 -12.77
CA PHE A 164 -3.02 -33.76 -11.77
C PHE A 164 -2.37 -35.06 -12.27
N SER A 165 -1.73 -35.10 -13.45
CA SER A 165 -0.99 -36.28 -13.90
C SER A 165 0.25 -36.52 -13.03
N HIS A 166 0.44 -37.79 -12.59
CA HIS A 166 1.63 -38.26 -11.87
C HIS A 166 2.78 -38.67 -12.79
N GLU A 167 2.64 -38.50 -14.12
CA GLU A 167 3.75 -38.76 -15.03
C GLU A 167 4.88 -37.74 -14.81
N ASN A 168 6.07 -38.22 -14.45
CA ASN A 168 7.24 -37.36 -14.28
C ASN A 168 7.84 -36.96 -15.63
N ASP A 169 7.15 -36.10 -16.33
CA ASP A 169 7.46 -35.66 -17.70
C ASP A 169 7.07 -34.18 -17.86
N SER A 170 7.97 -33.36 -18.40
CA SER A 170 7.77 -31.92 -18.54
C SER A 170 6.61 -31.53 -19.49
N VAL A 171 6.15 -32.47 -20.32
CA VAL A 171 5.02 -32.27 -21.27
C VAL A 171 3.72 -32.82 -20.68
N ARG A 172 3.76 -34.01 -20.05
CA ARG A 172 2.58 -34.77 -19.61
C ARG A 172 2.34 -34.72 -18.09
N GLY A 173 3.34 -34.29 -17.31
CA GLY A 173 3.20 -34.15 -15.85
C GLY A 173 2.25 -33.04 -15.44
N GLY A 174 1.48 -33.27 -14.39
CA GLY A 174 0.54 -32.30 -13.83
C GLY A 174 1.24 -31.19 -13.06
N ILE A 175 0.89 -29.95 -13.34
CA ILE A 175 1.51 -28.79 -12.67
C ILE A 175 1.19 -28.73 -11.16
N TYR A 176 0.12 -29.36 -10.73
CA TYR A 176 -0.29 -29.43 -9.31
C TYR A 176 0.42 -30.57 -8.55
N ILE A 177 0.97 -31.56 -9.29
CA ILE A 177 1.72 -32.68 -8.74
C ILE A 177 3.21 -32.37 -8.65
N PHE A 178 3.78 -31.76 -9.70
CA PHE A 178 5.19 -31.40 -9.80
C PHE A 178 5.42 -29.94 -9.45
N THR A 179 5.16 -29.61 -8.20
CA THR A 179 5.26 -28.23 -7.68
C THR A 179 6.67 -27.85 -7.26
N GLY A 180 7.48 -28.83 -6.91
CA GLY A 180 8.89 -28.85 -6.54
C GLY A 180 9.59 -27.59 -6.05
N PRO A 181 10.86 -27.69 -5.68
CA PRO A 181 11.61 -26.53 -5.25
C PRO A 181 11.69 -25.45 -6.35
N PRO A 182 11.90 -24.19 -5.99
CA PRO A 182 12.11 -23.11 -6.95
C PRO A 182 13.21 -23.41 -7.96
N VAL A 183 14.25 -24.08 -7.53
CA VAL A 183 15.43 -24.46 -8.32
C VAL A 183 15.41 -25.96 -8.51
N GLY A 184 15.21 -26.43 -9.72
CA GLY A 184 15.29 -27.85 -10.02
C GLY A 184 14.53 -28.24 -11.28
N ASP A 185 15.07 -29.22 -11.94
CA ASP A 185 14.49 -29.79 -13.13
C ASP A 185 13.23 -30.60 -12.81
N ASN A 186 12.29 -30.63 -13.75
CA ASN A 186 11.10 -31.48 -13.70
C ASN A 186 10.18 -31.27 -12.49
N THR A 187 9.99 -30.02 -12.08
CA THR A 187 9.20 -29.70 -10.91
C THR A 187 7.87 -29.01 -11.21
N GLY A 188 7.50 -28.88 -12.46
CA GLY A 188 6.31 -28.13 -12.88
C GLY A 188 6.47 -26.62 -12.89
N HIS A 189 7.55 -26.09 -12.32
CA HIS A 189 7.84 -24.67 -12.38
C HIS A 189 8.10 -24.21 -13.82
N GLY A 190 7.42 -23.15 -14.24
CA GLY A 190 7.52 -22.65 -15.60
C GLY A 190 6.79 -23.51 -16.66
N TRP A 191 6.30 -24.70 -16.32
CA TRP A 191 5.52 -25.50 -17.25
C TRP A 191 4.18 -24.82 -17.53
N THR A 192 3.90 -24.55 -18.79
CA THR A 192 2.65 -23.90 -19.20
C THR A 192 1.78 -24.92 -19.91
N ARG A 193 0.54 -25.09 -19.42
CA ARG A 193 -0.47 -25.99 -20.00
C ARG A 193 -1.54 -25.19 -20.72
N PRO A 194 -2.09 -25.68 -21.83
CA PRO A 194 -3.24 -25.05 -22.47
C PRO A 194 -4.45 -25.08 -21.51
N ALA A 195 -5.18 -23.98 -21.46
CA ALA A 195 -6.37 -23.82 -20.64
C ALA A 195 -7.32 -22.81 -21.28
N SER A 196 -8.52 -22.71 -20.74
CA SER A 196 -9.44 -21.60 -20.98
C SER A 196 -9.89 -21.00 -19.65
N ILE A 197 -10.17 -19.72 -19.67
CA ILE A 197 -10.82 -19.01 -18.55
C ILE A 197 -12.16 -18.45 -18.99
N GLU A 198 -13.09 -18.46 -18.06
CA GLU A 198 -14.36 -17.78 -18.15
C GLU A 198 -14.54 -16.91 -16.91
N LEU A 199 -14.76 -15.60 -17.10
CA LEU A 199 -15.11 -14.67 -16.04
C LEU A 199 -16.60 -14.37 -16.17
N MET A 200 -17.37 -14.72 -15.17
CA MET A 200 -18.82 -14.56 -15.08
C MET A 200 -19.14 -13.48 -14.08
N GLY A 201 -20.01 -12.54 -14.41
CA GLY A 201 -20.31 -11.38 -13.58
C GLY A 201 -19.12 -10.44 -13.41
N GLY A 202 -18.26 -10.32 -14.43
CA GLY A 202 -17.13 -9.41 -14.46
C GLY A 202 -17.53 -7.94 -14.29
N PRO A 203 -16.56 -7.02 -14.27
CA PRO A 203 -16.83 -5.60 -14.15
C PRO A 203 -17.91 -5.12 -15.14
N GLN A 204 -18.86 -4.33 -14.65
CA GLN A 204 -20.00 -3.80 -15.42
C GLN A 204 -20.94 -4.88 -16.04
N GLY A 205 -20.88 -6.11 -15.52
CA GLY A 205 -21.72 -7.21 -16.00
C GLY A 205 -21.28 -7.80 -17.36
N HIS A 206 -20.05 -7.52 -17.78
CA HIS A 206 -19.46 -8.14 -18.96
C HIS A 206 -18.87 -9.49 -18.60
N ASP A 207 -19.17 -10.50 -19.38
CA ASP A 207 -18.58 -11.83 -19.28
C ASP A 207 -17.42 -12.00 -20.27
N LEU A 208 -16.49 -12.90 -19.92
CA LEU A 208 -15.32 -13.22 -20.73
C LEU A 208 -15.20 -14.73 -20.89
N SER A 209 -14.89 -15.21 -22.10
CA SER A 209 -14.44 -16.58 -22.35
C SER A 209 -13.27 -16.56 -23.32
N VAL A 210 -12.10 -17.07 -22.92
CA VAL A 210 -10.88 -16.99 -23.73
C VAL A 210 -9.90 -18.13 -23.42
N GLY A 211 -9.24 -18.64 -24.48
CA GLY A 211 -8.11 -19.58 -24.33
C GLY A 211 -6.85 -18.88 -23.83
N CYS A 212 -6.12 -19.56 -22.94
CA CYS A 212 -4.85 -19.09 -22.38
C CYS A 212 -3.92 -20.27 -22.05
N GLY A 213 -2.69 -19.96 -21.68
CA GLY A 213 -1.81 -20.88 -20.97
C GLY A 213 -1.91 -20.70 -19.47
N VAL A 214 -1.79 -21.77 -18.71
CA VAL A 214 -1.74 -21.74 -17.24
C VAL A 214 -0.47 -22.40 -16.73
N ARG A 215 0.16 -21.82 -15.70
CA ARG A 215 1.26 -22.42 -14.94
C ARG A 215 1.19 -21.97 -13.48
N LEU A 216 1.90 -22.67 -12.60
CA LEU A 216 2.05 -22.21 -11.22
C LEU A 216 2.87 -20.92 -11.14
N HIS A 217 2.61 -20.14 -10.11
CA HIS A 217 3.28 -18.87 -9.80
C HIS A 217 3.76 -18.82 -8.35
N GLY A 218 4.89 -18.15 -8.12
CA GLY A 218 5.49 -17.93 -6.83
C GLY A 218 6.64 -18.88 -6.51
N GLY A 219 7.29 -18.64 -5.38
CA GLY A 219 8.38 -19.44 -4.81
C GLY A 219 7.85 -20.52 -3.84
N HIS A 220 8.03 -20.30 -2.54
CA HIS A 220 7.61 -21.24 -1.47
C HIS A 220 6.12 -21.57 -1.47
N GLY A 221 5.24 -20.69 -1.94
CA GLY A 221 3.80 -20.95 -2.06
C GLY A 221 3.44 -22.07 -3.05
N ARG A 222 4.41 -22.58 -3.85
CA ARG A 222 4.23 -23.77 -4.70
C ARG A 222 4.54 -25.08 -3.99
N LEU A 223 5.21 -25.05 -2.84
CA LEU A 223 5.61 -26.26 -2.14
C LEU A 223 4.40 -26.93 -1.48
N ALA A 224 4.22 -28.21 -1.74
CA ALA A 224 3.07 -28.97 -1.30
C ALA A 224 2.91 -28.99 0.25
N GLU A 225 4.04 -28.99 0.97
CA GLU A 225 4.07 -28.94 2.44
C GLU A 225 3.74 -27.55 3.00
N LYS A 226 4.02 -26.49 2.23
CA LYS A 226 3.83 -25.10 2.69
C LYS A 226 2.41 -24.61 2.47
N ASN A 227 1.85 -24.90 1.29
CA ASN A 227 0.52 -24.45 0.93
C ASN A 227 -0.13 -25.38 -0.10
N PRO A 228 -1.33 -25.92 0.16
CA PRO A 228 -2.07 -26.75 -0.82
C PRO A 228 -2.73 -25.92 -1.91
N LYS A 229 -3.01 -24.66 -1.65
CA LYS A 229 -3.69 -23.72 -2.55
C LYS A 229 -2.68 -22.85 -3.27
N HIS A 230 -2.40 -23.17 -4.53
CA HIS A 230 -1.36 -22.50 -5.30
C HIS A 230 -1.86 -21.27 -6.05
N SER A 231 -0.97 -20.30 -6.25
CA SER A 231 -1.17 -19.19 -7.19
C SER A 231 -0.89 -19.67 -8.62
N PHE A 232 -1.61 -19.09 -9.59
CA PHE A 232 -1.44 -19.40 -11.01
C PHE A 232 -1.01 -18.16 -11.78
N ARG A 233 -0.28 -18.40 -12.89
CA ARG A 233 0.00 -17.40 -13.91
C ARG A 233 -0.78 -17.76 -15.17
N LEU A 234 -1.61 -16.84 -15.62
CA LEU A 234 -2.26 -16.91 -16.92
C LEU A 234 -1.37 -16.24 -17.97
N VAL A 235 -1.20 -16.89 -19.09
CA VAL A 235 -0.30 -16.45 -20.17
C VAL A 235 -1.09 -16.39 -21.49
N PHE A 236 -1.21 -15.20 -22.05
CA PHE A 236 -1.89 -15.02 -23.33
C PHE A 236 -0.87 -15.02 -24.45
N LYS A 237 -0.90 -16.07 -25.27
CA LYS A 237 -0.07 -16.27 -26.46
C LYS A 237 -0.89 -16.99 -27.52
N GLU A 238 -0.66 -16.66 -28.78
CA GLU A 238 -1.40 -17.21 -29.94
C GLU A 238 -1.53 -18.74 -29.93
N LYS A 239 -0.49 -19.44 -29.49
CA LYS A 239 -0.50 -20.91 -29.39
C LYS A 239 -1.50 -21.48 -28.35
N TYR A 240 -2.04 -20.63 -27.44
CA TYR A 240 -3.05 -21.02 -26.47
C TYR A 240 -4.42 -20.39 -26.75
N GLY A 241 -4.54 -19.57 -27.78
CA GLY A 241 -5.75 -18.86 -28.15
C GLY A 241 -5.49 -17.37 -28.39
N ALA A 242 -5.86 -16.51 -27.48
CA ALA A 242 -5.62 -15.08 -27.61
C ALA A 242 -4.13 -14.73 -27.44
N LYS A 243 -3.60 -13.91 -28.36
CA LYS A 243 -2.23 -13.40 -28.27
C LYS A 243 -2.05 -12.44 -27.08
N THR A 244 -3.09 -11.69 -26.77
CA THR A 244 -3.18 -10.71 -25.68
C THR A 244 -4.64 -10.70 -25.23
N LEU A 245 -4.91 -10.72 -23.94
CA LEU A 245 -6.25 -10.46 -23.42
C LEU A 245 -6.58 -8.99 -23.64
N LYS A 246 -7.75 -8.72 -24.22
CA LYS A 246 -8.33 -7.37 -24.34
C LYS A 246 -9.66 -7.35 -23.63
N TYR A 247 -9.66 -6.80 -22.41
CA TYR A 247 -10.82 -6.81 -21.56
C TYR A 247 -10.62 -5.81 -20.41
N PRO A 248 -11.59 -4.92 -20.09
CA PRO A 248 -11.47 -3.90 -19.06
C PRO A 248 -11.62 -4.51 -17.65
N LEU A 249 -10.68 -5.39 -17.29
CA LEU A 249 -10.73 -6.24 -16.09
C LEU A 249 -10.80 -5.45 -14.78
N PHE A 250 -10.18 -4.27 -14.73
CA PHE A 250 -10.07 -3.45 -13.52
C PHE A 250 -10.89 -2.17 -13.58
N GLY A 251 -11.67 -1.97 -14.63
CA GLY A 251 -12.50 -0.80 -14.90
C GLY A 251 -12.18 -0.14 -16.24
N GLU A 252 -13.05 0.75 -16.71
CA GLU A 252 -12.90 1.38 -18.03
C GLU A 252 -11.74 2.38 -18.10
N ASP A 253 -11.38 2.99 -16.97
CA ASP A 253 -10.30 3.97 -16.87
C ASP A 253 -8.92 3.30 -16.63
N GLU A 254 -8.88 1.99 -16.46
CA GLU A 254 -7.67 1.20 -16.22
C GLU A 254 -7.21 0.50 -17.50
N PRO A 255 -5.97 -0.04 -17.54
CA PRO A 255 -5.50 -0.82 -18.68
C PRO A 255 -6.43 -1.99 -19.03
N ASP A 256 -6.66 -2.18 -20.33
CA ASP A 256 -7.54 -3.21 -20.90
C ASP A 256 -6.79 -4.34 -21.65
N LYS A 257 -5.45 -4.32 -21.64
CA LYS A 257 -4.61 -5.27 -22.38
C LYS A 257 -3.61 -5.94 -21.48
N PHE A 258 -3.62 -7.27 -21.50
CA PHE A 258 -2.76 -8.08 -20.64
C PHE A 258 -2.12 -9.21 -21.43
N ASP A 259 -0.79 -9.33 -21.35
CA ASP A 259 -0.07 -10.51 -21.87
C ASP A 259 -0.03 -11.61 -20.80
N GLN A 260 -0.07 -11.23 -19.55
CA GLN A 260 -0.08 -12.13 -18.41
C GLN A 260 -0.92 -11.55 -17.27
N LEU A 261 -1.51 -12.43 -16.47
CA LEU A 261 -2.18 -12.12 -15.20
C LEU A 261 -1.73 -13.11 -14.13
N VAL A 262 -1.83 -12.74 -12.88
CA VAL A 262 -1.54 -13.60 -11.73
C VAL A 262 -2.81 -13.83 -10.93
N LEU A 263 -3.19 -15.08 -10.71
CA LEU A 263 -4.22 -15.46 -9.76
C LEU A 263 -3.54 -15.72 -8.41
N ARG A 264 -3.64 -14.77 -7.49
CA ARG A 264 -3.00 -14.85 -6.18
C ARG A 264 -3.90 -15.58 -5.18
N CYS A 265 -3.36 -16.58 -4.50
CA CYS A 265 -4.05 -17.35 -3.45
C CYS A 265 -3.86 -16.77 -2.05
N HIS A 266 -3.11 -15.67 -1.90
CA HIS A 266 -2.73 -15.06 -0.62
C HIS A 266 -1.91 -15.99 0.29
N PHE A 267 -0.86 -16.60 -0.24
CA PHE A 267 -0.04 -17.60 0.43
C PHE A 267 0.36 -17.22 1.86
N GLY A 268 1.02 -16.07 2.04
CA GLY A 268 1.55 -15.64 3.33
C GLY A 268 0.49 -15.18 4.34
N ASN A 269 -0.76 -14.95 3.87
CA ASN A 269 -1.85 -14.45 4.72
C ASN A 269 -3.15 -15.21 4.49
N SER A 270 -3.08 -16.54 4.56
CA SER A 270 -4.19 -17.48 4.34
C SER A 270 -4.29 -18.51 5.44
N TRP A 271 -5.47 -19.12 5.59
CA TRP A 271 -5.71 -20.20 6.55
C TRP A 271 -4.95 -21.50 6.21
N GLN A 272 -4.52 -21.67 4.97
CA GLN A 272 -3.74 -22.81 4.53
C GLN A 272 -2.25 -22.67 4.81
N HIS A 273 -1.78 -21.50 5.25
CA HIS A 273 -0.35 -21.28 5.53
C HIS A 273 0.18 -22.27 6.59
N TRP A 274 1.36 -22.81 6.33
CA TRP A 274 2.00 -23.83 7.15
C TRP A 274 2.40 -23.36 8.56
N SER A 275 2.60 -22.07 8.76
CA SER A 275 2.94 -21.50 10.05
C SER A 275 1.68 -21.11 10.81
N TRP A 276 1.51 -21.62 12.03
CA TRP A 276 0.41 -21.24 12.92
C TRP A 276 0.31 -19.72 13.13
N GLY A 277 1.45 -19.04 13.32
CA GLY A 277 1.48 -17.59 13.52
C GLY A 277 0.84 -16.80 12.38
N ASN A 278 1.04 -17.25 11.14
CA ASN A 278 0.46 -16.61 9.95
C ASN A 278 -0.95 -17.12 9.66
N ASN A 279 -1.19 -18.42 9.80
CA ASN A 279 -2.49 -19.05 9.61
C ASN A 279 -3.57 -18.39 10.49
N SER A 280 -3.32 -18.23 11.78
CA SER A 280 -4.25 -17.63 12.73
C SER A 280 -4.53 -16.14 12.50
N LYS A 281 -3.69 -15.46 11.72
CA LYS A 281 -3.80 -14.02 11.41
C LYS A 281 -4.23 -13.75 9.97
N ALA A 282 -4.73 -14.76 9.26
CA ALA A 282 -5.15 -14.62 7.88
C ALA A 282 -6.27 -13.59 7.71
N GLN A 283 -6.11 -12.68 6.78
CA GLN A 283 -7.09 -11.65 6.43
C GLN A 283 -7.36 -11.56 4.92
N TYR A 284 -6.50 -12.16 4.08
CA TYR A 284 -6.61 -12.15 2.61
C TYR A 284 -6.54 -10.78 1.94
N THR A 285 -6.28 -9.71 2.69
CA THR A 285 -6.37 -8.33 2.21
C THR A 285 -5.08 -7.52 2.35
N ARG A 286 -4.08 -8.00 3.10
CA ARG A 286 -2.88 -7.22 3.45
C ARG A 286 -2.10 -6.73 2.23
N ASP A 287 -1.78 -7.60 1.28
CA ASP A 287 -1.09 -7.21 0.04
C ASP A 287 -1.92 -6.25 -0.81
N VAL A 288 -3.23 -6.50 -0.94
CA VAL A 288 -4.13 -5.62 -1.70
C VAL A 288 -4.26 -4.25 -1.03
N TRP A 289 -4.21 -4.21 0.32
CA TRP A 289 -4.18 -2.95 1.06
C TRP A 289 -2.92 -2.13 0.72
N ALA A 290 -1.74 -2.73 0.75
CA ALA A 290 -0.49 -2.03 0.43
C ALA A 290 -0.52 -1.44 -1.00
N ARG A 291 -0.99 -2.22 -1.97
CA ARG A 291 -1.17 -1.77 -3.36
C ARG A 291 -2.20 -0.64 -3.48
N ARG A 292 -3.35 -0.73 -2.78
CA ARG A 292 -4.37 0.33 -2.77
C ARG A 292 -3.88 1.60 -2.07
N MET A 293 -3.11 1.48 -0.99
CA MET A 293 -2.50 2.64 -0.34
C MET A 293 -1.51 3.33 -1.25
N GLN A 294 -0.66 2.59 -1.97
CA GLN A 294 0.25 3.16 -2.95
C GLN A 294 -0.49 3.96 -4.04
N ARG A 295 -1.61 3.43 -4.53
CA ARG A 295 -2.48 4.15 -5.47
C ARG A 295 -3.14 5.38 -4.83
N LYS A 296 -3.65 5.26 -3.60
CA LYS A 296 -4.28 6.37 -2.86
C LYS A 296 -3.29 7.52 -2.62
N MET A 297 -1.99 7.23 -2.53
CA MET A 297 -0.91 8.21 -2.46
C MET A 297 -0.56 8.83 -3.83
N GLY A 298 -1.27 8.46 -4.91
CA GLY A 298 -1.11 9.03 -6.25
C GLY A 298 -0.07 8.32 -7.12
N HIS A 299 0.35 7.11 -6.75
CA HIS A 299 1.42 6.40 -7.43
C HIS A 299 0.93 5.24 -8.30
N THR A 300 1.73 4.90 -9.30
CA THR A 300 1.57 3.65 -10.06
C THR A 300 1.57 2.47 -9.11
N SER A 301 0.59 1.60 -9.26
CA SER A 301 0.42 0.42 -8.42
C SER A 301 -0.32 -0.68 -9.17
N VAL A 302 -0.12 -1.93 -8.78
CA VAL A 302 -0.73 -3.11 -9.39
C VAL A 302 -2.22 -3.16 -9.07
N ASN A 303 -3.05 -3.32 -10.10
CA ASN A 303 -4.48 -3.55 -9.98
C ASN A 303 -4.80 -4.96 -9.46
N GLY A 304 -5.99 -5.13 -8.91
CA GLY A 304 -6.47 -6.44 -8.47
C GLY A 304 -7.99 -6.53 -8.35
N LEU A 305 -8.52 -7.71 -8.69
CA LEU A 305 -9.93 -8.05 -8.62
C LEU A 305 -10.10 -9.37 -7.84
N TYR A 306 -10.92 -9.37 -6.79
CA TYR A 306 -11.28 -10.59 -6.09
C TYR A 306 -12.29 -11.41 -6.89
N VAL A 307 -12.10 -12.73 -6.90
CA VAL A 307 -12.96 -13.69 -7.60
C VAL A 307 -13.09 -14.99 -6.81
N HIS A 308 -14.19 -15.69 -7.03
CA HIS A 308 -14.29 -17.11 -6.71
C HIS A 308 -13.66 -17.93 -7.84
N LEU A 309 -12.60 -18.68 -7.54
CA LEU A 309 -11.98 -19.55 -8.53
C LEU A 309 -12.65 -20.93 -8.55
N PHE A 310 -12.97 -21.42 -9.73
CA PHE A 310 -13.36 -22.78 -10.00
C PHE A 310 -12.30 -23.46 -10.88
N LEU A 311 -11.80 -24.62 -10.46
CA LEU A 311 -10.84 -25.42 -11.19
C LEU A 311 -11.56 -26.64 -11.75
N ASN A 312 -11.72 -26.71 -13.07
CA ASN A 312 -12.52 -27.76 -13.73
C ASN A 312 -13.89 -27.99 -13.08
N GLY A 313 -14.56 -26.89 -12.70
CA GLY A 313 -15.91 -26.92 -12.10
C GLY A 313 -15.94 -27.15 -10.59
N MET A 314 -14.83 -27.51 -9.95
CA MET A 314 -14.73 -27.58 -8.50
C MET A 314 -14.45 -26.21 -7.92
N TYR A 315 -15.13 -25.83 -6.85
CA TYR A 315 -14.82 -24.62 -6.14
C TYR A 315 -13.41 -24.72 -5.53
N TRP A 316 -12.56 -23.74 -5.83
CA TRP A 316 -11.16 -23.76 -5.44
C TRP A 316 -10.79 -22.67 -4.44
N GLY A 317 -11.73 -21.76 -4.16
CA GLY A 317 -11.60 -20.74 -3.12
C GLY A 317 -11.52 -19.31 -3.63
N LEU A 318 -11.25 -18.40 -2.70
CA LEU A 318 -11.10 -16.96 -2.92
C LEU A 318 -9.72 -16.65 -3.50
N TYR A 319 -9.68 -15.97 -4.66
CA TYR A 319 -8.45 -15.52 -5.32
C TYR A 319 -8.50 -14.03 -5.60
N ASN A 320 -7.33 -13.44 -5.82
CA ASN A 320 -7.19 -12.08 -6.35
C ASN A 320 -6.49 -12.14 -7.72
N ILE A 321 -7.18 -11.75 -8.78
CA ILE A 321 -6.56 -11.53 -10.08
C ILE A 321 -5.74 -10.25 -9.98
N ALA A 322 -4.45 -10.31 -10.27
CA ALA A 322 -3.54 -9.17 -10.25
C ALA A 322 -2.86 -9.01 -11.61
N GLU A 323 -2.55 -7.78 -11.98
CA GLU A 323 -1.67 -7.51 -13.11
C GLU A 323 -0.30 -8.16 -12.88
N ARG A 324 0.33 -8.60 -13.95
CA ARG A 324 1.75 -8.98 -13.94
C ARG A 324 2.57 -7.75 -14.26
N VAL A 325 3.54 -7.44 -13.42
CA VAL A 325 4.50 -6.37 -13.70
C VAL A 325 5.48 -6.88 -14.76
N ASP A 326 5.24 -6.47 -16.01
CA ASP A 326 6.02 -6.81 -17.20
C ASP A 326 6.13 -5.58 -18.13
N ASP A 327 6.62 -5.76 -19.36
CA ASP A 327 6.77 -4.68 -20.33
C ASP A 327 5.41 -4.09 -20.78
N GLN A 328 4.35 -4.88 -20.81
CA GLN A 328 3.00 -4.40 -21.13
C GLN A 328 2.47 -3.52 -19.99
N PHE A 329 2.62 -3.97 -18.74
CA PHE A 329 2.27 -3.18 -17.55
C PHE A 329 3.01 -1.82 -17.57
N GLY A 330 4.32 -1.85 -17.77
CA GLY A 330 5.12 -0.62 -17.81
C GLY A 330 4.63 0.34 -18.90
N LYS A 331 4.42 -0.16 -20.12
CA LYS A 331 3.89 0.64 -21.23
C LYS A 331 2.53 1.29 -20.90
N ASP A 332 1.63 0.56 -20.26
CA ASP A 332 0.26 1.03 -20.03
C ASP A 332 0.17 2.00 -18.84
N HIS A 333 1.05 1.85 -17.83
CA HIS A 333 1.05 2.69 -16.63
C HIS A 333 2.01 3.89 -16.69
N ILE A 334 3.14 3.77 -17.40
CA ILE A 334 4.16 4.85 -17.48
C ILE A 334 4.46 5.30 -18.92
N GLY A 335 3.72 4.76 -19.90
CA GLY A 335 3.82 5.15 -21.30
C GLY A 335 5.02 4.55 -22.05
N GLY A 336 5.22 5.00 -23.29
CA GLY A 336 6.29 4.50 -24.16
C GLY A 336 5.92 3.24 -24.94
N LYS A 337 6.93 2.44 -25.28
CA LYS A 337 6.79 1.15 -25.95
C LYS A 337 7.29 0.06 -25.01
N LYS A 338 6.85 -1.19 -25.21
CA LYS A 338 7.35 -2.33 -24.45
C LYS A 338 8.89 -2.42 -24.43
N SER A 339 9.52 -2.18 -25.61
CA SER A 339 10.98 -2.19 -25.74
C SER A 339 11.69 -1.12 -24.90
N ASP A 340 10.96 -0.12 -24.43
CA ASP A 340 11.51 1.00 -23.69
C ASP A 340 11.41 0.82 -22.16
N ILE A 341 10.83 -0.30 -21.72
CA ILE A 341 10.59 -0.58 -20.32
C ILE A 341 11.70 -1.45 -19.73
N ASP A 342 12.21 -1.04 -18.57
CA ASP A 342 13.00 -1.87 -17.67
C ASP A 342 12.13 -2.27 -16.49
N VAL A 343 12.09 -3.57 -16.17
CA VAL A 343 11.45 -4.12 -14.97
C VAL A 343 12.50 -4.89 -14.19
N VAL A 344 12.74 -4.45 -12.96
CA VAL A 344 13.71 -5.06 -12.05
C VAL A 344 12.97 -5.67 -10.87
N LYS A 345 13.42 -6.84 -10.46
CA LYS A 345 12.88 -7.59 -9.32
C LYS A 345 13.94 -8.52 -8.73
N ILE A 346 13.58 -9.25 -7.69
CA ILE A 346 14.37 -10.40 -7.21
C ILE A 346 13.97 -11.65 -7.98
N GLU A 347 14.94 -12.50 -8.29
CA GLU A 347 14.72 -13.79 -8.94
C GLU A 347 13.71 -14.65 -8.17
N GLU A 348 12.74 -15.22 -8.89
CA GLU A 348 11.65 -16.01 -8.28
C GLU A 348 12.14 -17.38 -7.74
N ASP A 349 13.30 -17.84 -8.17
CA ASP A 349 13.81 -19.19 -7.89
C ASP A 349 14.72 -19.28 -6.65
N GLY A 350 14.73 -18.27 -5.80
CA GLY A 350 15.30 -18.33 -4.44
C GLY A 350 16.77 -17.93 -4.33
N GLY A 351 17.35 -17.38 -5.40
CA GLY A 351 18.74 -16.93 -5.40
C GLY A 351 18.98 -15.59 -4.72
N ASN A 352 17.95 -14.84 -4.36
CA ASN A 352 18.02 -13.47 -3.85
C ASN A 352 18.88 -12.54 -4.73
N HIS A 353 18.94 -12.81 -6.03
CA HIS A 353 19.66 -12.01 -7.00
C HIS A 353 18.71 -11.03 -7.69
N ILE A 354 19.21 -9.82 -7.91
CA ILE A 354 18.50 -8.81 -8.69
C ILE A 354 18.57 -9.19 -10.16
N GLU A 355 17.43 -9.27 -10.82
CA GLU A 355 17.32 -9.55 -12.25
C GLU A 355 16.50 -8.48 -12.99
N ALA A 356 16.80 -8.28 -14.25
CA ALA A 356 15.93 -7.59 -15.17
C ALA A 356 14.89 -8.59 -15.71
N ALA A 357 13.66 -8.55 -15.19
CA ALA A 357 12.57 -9.33 -15.74
C ALA A 357 12.23 -8.89 -17.17
N GLU A 358 12.42 -7.60 -17.44
CA GLU A 358 12.32 -6.98 -18.77
C GLU A 358 13.40 -5.91 -18.91
N GLY A 359 13.93 -5.72 -20.10
CA GLY A 359 14.94 -4.72 -20.40
C GLY A 359 16.34 -5.08 -19.92
N THR A 360 17.04 -4.16 -19.21
CA THR A 360 18.44 -4.32 -18.74
C THR A 360 18.64 -3.79 -17.33
N LEU A 361 19.73 -4.19 -16.67
CA LEU A 361 20.15 -3.67 -15.39
C LEU A 361 21.05 -2.41 -15.48
N ASP A 362 21.36 -1.91 -16.66
CA ASP A 362 22.33 -0.80 -16.81
C ASP A 362 21.93 0.43 -16.02
N ALA A 363 20.67 0.85 -16.16
CA ALA A 363 20.14 2.00 -15.42
C ALA A 363 19.98 1.71 -13.93
N TRP A 364 19.65 0.47 -13.55
CA TRP A 364 19.58 0.04 -12.17
C TRP A 364 20.93 0.17 -11.47
N ASN A 365 21.98 -0.37 -12.10
CA ASN A 365 23.35 -0.28 -11.59
C ASN A 365 23.82 1.17 -11.47
N LEU A 366 23.49 2.00 -12.46
CA LEU A 366 23.81 3.44 -12.41
C LEU A 366 23.05 4.12 -11.26
N MET A 367 21.77 3.86 -11.09
CA MET A 367 20.93 4.43 -10.04
C MET A 367 21.45 4.06 -8.65
N THR A 368 21.73 2.79 -8.39
CA THR A 368 22.22 2.32 -7.09
C THR A 368 23.60 2.88 -6.74
N GLU A 369 24.50 2.98 -7.72
CA GLU A 369 25.80 3.60 -7.52
C GLU A 369 25.70 5.13 -7.30
N THR A 370 24.78 5.80 -8.01
CA THR A 370 24.51 7.23 -7.81
C THR A 370 23.87 7.47 -6.44
N ALA A 371 22.93 6.64 -6.00
CA ALA A 371 22.32 6.73 -4.67
C ALA A 371 23.35 6.57 -3.56
N ARG A 372 24.30 5.66 -3.72
CA ARG A 372 25.42 5.50 -2.77
C ARG A 372 26.26 6.77 -2.65
N LYS A 373 26.56 7.44 -3.77
CA LYS A 373 27.33 8.71 -3.79
C LYS A 373 26.51 9.87 -3.24
N ALA A 374 25.20 9.88 -3.51
CA ALA A 374 24.28 10.92 -3.07
C ALA A 374 24.23 11.08 -1.56
N GLY A 375 24.52 10.03 -0.78
CA GLY A 375 24.62 10.13 0.67
C GLY A 375 25.63 11.18 1.18
N SER A 376 26.67 11.48 0.40
CA SER A 376 27.73 12.44 0.77
C SER A 376 27.95 13.56 -0.25
N SER A 377 27.13 13.65 -1.32
CA SER A 377 27.26 14.64 -2.39
C SER A 377 25.91 15.13 -2.87
N ASP A 378 25.67 16.42 -2.78
CA ASP A 378 24.45 17.07 -3.28
C ASP A 378 24.40 17.05 -4.82
N GLU A 379 25.53 17.06 -5.51
CA GLU A 379 25.59 16.92 -6.98
C GLU A 379 25.13 15.53 -7.41
N ALA A 380 25.56 14.47 -6.70
CA ALA A 380 25.08 13.12 -6.99
C ALA A 380 23.60 12.95 -6.62
N TYR A 381 23.13 13.63 -5.57
CA TYR A 381 21.72 13.65 -5.21
C TYR A 381 20.87 14.32 -6.31
N ALA A 382 21.32 15.44 -6.87
CA ALA A 382 20.64 16.09 -7.98
C ALA A 382 20.64 15.23 -9.26
N GLN A 383 21.69 14.46 -9.53
CA GLN A 383 21.74 13.51 -10.65
C GLN A 383 20.74 12.36 -10.49
N LEU A 384 20.45 11.96 -9.25
CA LEU A 384 19.55 10.86 -8.95
C LEU A 384 18.11 11.13 -9.39
N ASP A 385 17.68 12.39 -9.48
CA ASP A 385 16.31 12.79 -9.83
C ASP A 385 15.88 12.26 -11.23
N SER A 386 16.82 12.02 -12.14
CA SER A 386 16.55 11.40 -13.45
C SER A 386 16.57 9.86 -13.43
N LEU A 387 17.04 9.26 -12.33
CA LEU A 387 17.23 7.82 -12.20
C LEU A 387 16.24 7.16 -11.23
N LEU A 388 15.73 7.91 -10.26
CA LEU A 388 14.82 7.47 -9.21
C LEU A 388 13.72 8.52 -8.99
N ASP A 389 12.47 8.13 -9.11
CA ASP A 389 11.36 8.96 -8.62
C ASP A 389 11.40 9.00 -7.09
N ILE A 390 12.07 10.03 -6.56
CA ILE A 390 12.34 10.16 -5.12
C ILE A 390 11.05 10.31 -4.32
N GLY A 391 10.03 10.99 -4.86
CA GLY A 391 8.74 11.14 -4.19
C GLY A 391 8.02 9.80 -4.05
N HIS A 392 7.94 9.07 -5.13
CA HIS A 392 7.38 7.72 -5.17
C HIS A 392 8.14 6.76 -4.25
N PHE A 393 9.48 6.84 -4.25
CA PHE A 393 10.32 5.99 -3.40
C PHE A 393 10.11 6.26 -1.92
N ILE A 394 10.00 7.52 -1.50
CA ILE A 394 9.69 7.89 -0.11
C ILE A 394 8.35 7.29 0.32
N ASP A 395 7.29 7.45 -0.47
CA ASP A 395 5.97 6.93 -0.14
C ASP A 395 5.94 5.39 -0.12
N TYR A 396 6.66 4.74 -1.05
CA TYR A 396 6.86 3.29 -1.04
C TYR A 396 7.54 2.81 0.26
N MET A 397 8.59 3.51 0.73
CA MET A 397 9.26 3.20 1.99
C MET A 397 8.30 3.38 3.18
N LEU A 398 7.54 4.48 3.21
CA LEU A 398 6.59 4.78 4.29
C LEU A 398 5.45 3.76 4.38
N ILE A 399 4.94 3.24 3.25
CA ILE A 399 3.93 2.17 3.25
C ILE A 399 4.50 0.89 3.89
N ASN A 400 5.72 0.47 3.53
CA ASN A 400 6.35 -0.72 4.08
C ASN A 400 6.72 -0.54 5.57
N GLN A 401 7.18 0.65 5.96
CA GLN A 401 7.45 1.00 7.36
C GLN A 401 6.18 1.04 8.20
N TYR A 402 5.09 1.62 7.67
CA TYR A 402 3.78 1.59 8.30
C TYR A 402 3.28 0.16 8.47
N GLY A 403 3.39 -0.66 7.43
CA GLY A 403 3.05 -2.07 7.47
C GLY A 403 3.88 -2.88 8.46
N GLY A 404 5.08 -2.41 8.81
CA GLY A 404 6.07 -3.21 9.54
C GLY A 404 6.44 -4.45 8.75
N ASN A 405 6.72 -4.30 7.45
CA ASN A 405 6.92 -5.42 6.53
C ASN A 405 8.24 -6.14 6.84
N THR A 406 8.17 -7.29 7.48
CA THR A 406 9.35 -8.07 7.86
C THR A 406 9.83 -9.00 6.74
N ASP A 407 8.91 -9.43 5.86
CA ASP A 407 9.19 -10.32 4.72
C ASP A 407 9.54 -9.53 3.44
N TRP A 408 10.36 -8.51 3.60
CA TRP A 408 10.75 -7.52 2.61
C TRP A 408 12.14 -6.96 3.02
N ASP A 409 13.04 -6.58 2.18
CA ASP A 409 13.05 -6.39 0.74
C ASP A 409 14.08 -7.31 0.05
N HIS A 410 14.49 -8.38 0.73
CA HIS A 410 15.29 -9.44 0.10
C HIS A 410 14.52 -10.19 -1.00
N HIS A 411 13.20 -9.98 -1.09
CA HIS A 411 12.26 -10.30 -2.16
C HIS A 411 11.02 -9.40 -2.04
N ASN A 412 9.93 -9.68 -2.75
CA ASN A 412 8.62 -9.04 -2.56
C ASN A 412 8.56 -7.57 -2.99
N TRP A 413 9.16 -7.22 -4.13
CA TRP A 413 9.04 -5.91 -4.75
C TRP A 413 9.33 -5.96 -6.25
N TYR A 414 8.89 -4.92 -6.95
CA TYR A 414 9.29 -4.60 -8.32
C TYR A 414 9.75 -3.15 -8.38
N ALA A 415 10.63 -2.87 -9.34
CA ALA A 415 10.93 -1.51 -9.77
C ALA A 415 10.81 -1.44 -11.29
N LEU A 416 10.19 -0.38 -11.80
CA LEU A 416 10.05 -0.19 -13.23
C LEU A 416 10.45 1.22 -13.64
N ARG A 417 10.93 1.33 -14.87
CA ARG A 417 11.39 2.58 -15.48
C ARG A 417 11.12 2.57 -16.98
N ARG A 418 10.77 3.72 -17.54
CA ARG A 418 10.79 3.95 -18.97
C ARG A 418 12.14 4.54 -19.38
N ARG A 419 12.79 3.96 -20.40
CA ARG A 419 14.02 4.52 -20.98
C ARG A 419 13.71 5.78 -21.80
N GLY A 420 14.71 6.62 -21.98
CA GLY A 420 14.61 7.82 -22.78
C GLY A 420 15.01 9.08 -22.01
N THR A 421 15.07 10.21 -22.69
CA THR A 421 15.44 11.51 -22.11
C THR A 421 14.37 12.12 -21.24
N ASP A 422 13.14 11.62 -21.35
CA ASP A 422 11.97 11.98 -20.55
C ASP A 422 11.64 10.91 -19.49
N SER A 423 12.64 10.13 -19.07
CA SER A 423 12.53 9.19 -17.96
C SER A 423 12.36 9.94 -16.63
N GLU A 424 11.38 9.53 -15.86
CA GLU A 424 11.13 10.01 -14.50
C GLU A 424 11.83 9.14 -13.42
N GLY A 425 12.74 8.25 -13.83
CA GLY A 425 13.45 7.36 -12.95
C GLY A 425 12.68 6.08 -12.60
N PHE A 426 13.30 5.26 -11.74
CA PHE A 426 12.67 4.03 -11.24
C PHE A 426 11.55 4.33 -10.24
N ARG A 427 10.44 3.58 -10.38
CA ARG A 427 9.30 3.55 -9.47
C ARG A 427 9.19 2.18 -8.83
N PHE A 428 9.08 2.13 -7.51
CA PHE A 428 8.98 0.89 -6.75
C PHE A 428 7.51 0.52 -6.51
N LEU A 429 7.17 -0.76 -6.65
CA LEU A 429 5.83 -1.26 -6.47
C LEU A 429 5.73 -2.17 -5.25
N CYS A 430 4.72 -1.97 -4.41
CA CYS A 430 4.34 -2.91 -3.38
C CYS A 430 3.86 -4.22 -4.03
N TRP A 431 4.45 -5.32 -3.60
CA TRP A 431 4.15 -6.66 -4.10
C TRP A 431 4.39 -7.67 -3.01
N ASP A 432 3.46 -8.60 -2.84
CA ASP A 432 3.54 -9.69 -1.86
C ASP A 432 3.69 -9.21 -0.41
N SER A 433 3.05 -8.07 -0.09
CA SER A 433 3.03 -7.48 1.25
C SER A 433 2.07 -8.23 2.18
N GLU A 434 2.19 -9.56 2.28
CA GLU A 434 1.28 -10.42 3.03
C GLU A 434 1.68 -10.50 4.52
N ILE A 435 2.96 -10.28 4.85
CA ILE A 435 3.49 -10.31 6.23
C ILE A 435 3.67 -8.88 6.76
N ILE A 436 2.57 -8.15 6.79
CA ILE A 436 2.47 -6.82 7.41
C ILE A 436 1.46 -6.86 8.56
N PHE A 437 1.44 -5.84 9.40
CA PHE A 437 0.49 -5.68 10.53
C PHE A 437 0.66 -6.73 11.64
N GLU A 438 1.86 -7.31 11.79
CA GLU A 438 2.13 -8.32 12.81
C GLU A 438 2.15 -7.74 14.21
N SER A 439 2.88 -6.68 14.43
CA SER A 439 2.96 -5.96 15.71
C SER A 439 2.89 -4.45 15.49
N PRO A 440 2.12 -3.69 16.29
CA PRO A 440 2.12 -2.24 16.21
C PRO A 440 3.47 -1.62 16.61
N ALA A 441 4.31 -2.37 17.33
CA ALA A 441 5.66 -1.96 17.73
C ALA A 441 6.75 -2.39 16.72
N GLU A 442 6.40 -3.07 15.62
CA GLU A 442 7.38 -3.50 14.62
C GLU A 442 8.09 -2.30 13.99
N ASN A 443 9.41 -2.33 14.01
CA ASN A 443 10.24 -1.24 13.48
C ASN A 443 11.25 -1.77 12.46
N VAL A 444 10.98 -1.54 11.19
CA VAL A 444 11.83 -1.95 10.06
C VAL A 444 12.69 -0.80 9.51
N LEU A 445 12.74 0.34 10.20
CA LEU A 445 13.37 1.57 9.71
C LEU A 445 14.88 1.42 9.51
N SER A 446 15.56 0.67 10.38
CA SER A 446 17.00 0.42 10.30
C SER A 446 17.39 -0.75 9.39
N LYS A 447 16.40 -1.39 8.75
CA LYS A 447 16.66 -2.53 7.86
C LYS A 447 17.59 -2.11 6.71
N ASN A 448 18.53 -3.00 6.37
CA ASN A 448 19.48 -2.80 5.29
C ASN A 448 19.92 -4.17 4.74
N ASN A 449 19.32 -4.58 3.65
CA ASN A 449 19.65 -5.85 2.98
C ASN A 449 20.75 -5.74 1.94
N GLY A 450 21.37 -4.58 1.83
CA GLY A 450 22.47 -4.31 0.90
C GLY A 450 22.14 -3.18 -0.09
N ARG A 451 23.20 -2.60 -0.64
CA ARG A 451 23.16 -1.37 -1.44
C ARG A 451 22.26 -1.41 -2.68
N GLU A 452 21.96 -2.60 -3.18
CA GLU A 452 21.16 -2.81 -4.39
C GLU A 452 19.68 -3.06 -4.07
N PHE A 453 19.32 -3.14 -2.79
CA PHE A 453 17.97 -3.35 -2.32
C PHE A 453 17.33 -2.02 -1.89
N PRO A 454 15.99 -1.91 -1.94
CA PRO A 454 15.28 -0.71 -1.50
C PRO A 454 15.75 -0.15 -0.15
N THR A 455 15.91 -1.02 0.87
CA THR A 455 16.37 -0.59 2.20
C THR A 455 17.81 -0.06 2.18
N GLY A 456 18.71 -0.66 1.40
CA GLY A 456 20.08 -0.18 1.29
C GLY A 456 20.20 1.14 0.52
N ILE A 457 19.40 1.32 -0.54
CA ILE A 457 19.26 2.60 -1.24
C ILE A 457 18.75 3.67 -0.26
N PHE A 458 17.70 3.37 0.50
CA PHE A 458 17.14 4.26 1.51
C PHE A 458 18.16 4.67 2.58
N GLN A 459 18.88 3.71 3.17
CA GLN A 459 19.92 3.99 4.17
C GLN A 459 21.06 4.86 3.62
N SER A 460 21.43 4.65 2.35
CA SER A 460 22.42 5.49 1.69
C SER A 460 21.92 6.93 1.53
N LEU A 461 20.67 7.10 1.08
CA LEU A 461 20.08 8.42 0.87
C LEU A 461 19.79 9.17 2.17
N LEU A 462 19.50 8.50 3.28
CA LEU A 462 19.31 9.12 4.58
C LEU A 462 20.57 9.89 5.07
N GLN A 463 21.74 9.57 4.55
CA GLN A 463 22.97 10.32 4.85
C GLN A 463 22.97 11.71 4.18
N ASN A 464 22.16 11.92 3.14
CA ASN A 464 22.01 13.22 2.49
C ASN A 464 20.94 14.04 3.20
N SER A 465 21.31 15.24 3.65
CA SER A 465 20.42 16.10 4.43
C SER A 465 19.17 16.59 3.65
N GLN A 466 19.25 16.72 2.33
CA GLN A 466 18.12 17.13 1.50
C GLN A 466 17.09 15.99 1.40
N PHE A 467 17.55 14.76 1.13
CA PHE A 467 16.67 13.59 1.10
C PHE A 467 16.02 13.36 2.48
N ALA A 468 16.81 13.37 3.53
CA ALA A 468 16.35 13.08 4.88
C ALA A 468 15.29 14.13 5.36
N ARG A 469 15.48 15.43 5.03
CA ARG A 469 14.44 16.46 5.28
C ARG A 469 13.16 16.19 4.47
N ARG A 470 13.30 15.86 3.19
CA ARG A 470 12.15 15.52 2.33
C ARG A 470 11.38 14.33 2.86
N TYR A 471 12.09 13.29 3.30
CA TYR A 471 11.51 12.09 3.92
C TYR A 471 10.77 12.40 5.23
N VAL A 472 11.42 13.10 6.19
CA VAL A 472 10.80 13.45 7.48
C VAL A 472 9.58 14.36 7.29
N ARG A 473 9.65 15.33 6.39
CA ARG A 473 8.51 16.19 6.05
C ARG A 473 7.35 15.37 5.51
N ARG A 474 7.60 14.48 4.56
CA ARG A 474 6.57 13.61 4.00
C ARG A 474 5.99 12.65 5.04
N ALA A 475 6.83 12.09 5.92
CA ALA A 475 6.39 11.25 7.03
C ALA A 475 5.41 11.99 7.96
N LYS A 476 5.73 13.23 8.36
CA LYS A 476 4.83 14.07 9.17
C LYS A 476 3.52 14.36 8.45
N GLU A 477 3.56 14.63 7.16
CA GLU A 477 2.37 14.89 6.36
C GLU A 477 1.43 13.68 6.27
N VAL A 478 1.97 12.48 6.01
CA VAL A 478 1.13 11.31 5.75
C VAL A 478 0.76 10.52 7.01
N LEU A 479 1.58 10.60 8.08
CA LEU A 479 1.34 9.88 9.35
C LEU A 479 0.55 10.69 10.39
N CYS A 480 0.23 11.96 10.12
CA CYS A 480 -0.65 12.72 11.00
C CYS A 480 -2.09 12.17 10.95
N ALA A 481 -2.93 12.59 11.89
CA ALA A 481 -4.30 12.09 12.04
C ALA A 481 -5.14 12.18 10.74
N ASP A 482 -4.99 13.28 10.00
CA ASP A 482 -5.69 13.53 8.73
C ASP A 482 -4.85 13.10 7.51
N GLY A 483 -3.69 12.51 7.73
CA GLY A 483 -2.77 12.08 6.67
C GLY A 483 -3.21 10.80 5.97
N LEU A 484 -2.60 10.51 4.83
CA LEU A 484 -2.93 9.32 4.03
C LEU A 484 -2.61 8.00 4.76
N LEU A 485 -1.62 7.97 5.64
CA LEU A 485 -1.33 6.86 6.55
C LEU A 485 -1.84 7.11 7.99
N GLY A 486 -2.72 8.09 8.19
CA GLY A 486 -3.47 8.28 9.42
C GLY A 486 -4.53 7.20 9.62
N GLU A 487 -4.95 6.96 10.88
CA GLU A 487 -5.86 5.86 11.22
C GLU A 487 -7.13 5.85 10.37
N ALA A 488 -7.80 6.98 10.21
CA ALA A 488 -9.05 7.07 9.46
C ALA A 488 -8.89 6.65 7.98
N SER A 489 -7.85 7.14 7.32
CA SER A 489 -7.55 6.86 5.92
C SER A 489 -7.17 5.39 5.68
N VAL A 490 -6.37 4.82 6.59
CA VAL A 490 -5.97 3.41 6.54
C VAL A 490 -7.16 2.49 6.73
N ARG A 491 -8.01 2.79 7.73
CA ARG A 491 -9.23 2.02 8.02
C ARG A 491 -10.24 2.07 6.87
N GLU A 492 -10.40 3.20 6.23
CA GLU A 492 -11.27 3.33 5.07
C GLU A 492 -10.91 2.30 3.98
N VAL A 493 -9.62 2.20 3.62
CA VAL A 493 -9.16 1.20 2.63
C VAL A 493 -9.32 -0.22 3.17
N TRP A 494 -9.00 -0.46 4.44
CA TRP A 494 -9.13 -1.76 5.09
C TRP A 494 -10.58 -2.24 5.15
N ASP A 495 -11.49 -1.38 5.58
CA ASP A 495 -12.92 -1.71 5.67
C ASP A 495 -13.57 -1.88 4.29
N SER A 496 -13.16 -1.11 3.28
CA SER A 496 -13.57 -1.31 1.90
C SER A 496 -13.20 -2.72 1.39
N LEU A 497 -11.98 -3.17 1.68
CA LEU A 497 -11.53 -4.51 1.33
C LEU A 497 -12.30 -5.59 2.09
N TYR A 498 -12.50 -5.40 3.39
CA TYR A 498 -13.32 -6.30 4.21
C TYR A 498 -14.73 -6.46 3.63
N HIS A 499 -15.42 -5.37 3.35
CA HIS A 499 -16.77 -5.42 2.78
C HIS A 499 -16.81 -6.10 1.40
N THR A 500 -15.73 -5.98 0.62
CA THR A 500 -15.61 -6.66 -0.67
C THR A 500 -15.61 -8.18 -0.53
N ILE A 501 -14.88 -8.73 0.46
CA ILE A 501 -14.66 -10.19 0.54
C ILE A 501 -15.41 -10.89 1.67
N HIS A 502 -16.02 -10.17 2.61
CA HIS A 502 -16.56 -10.74 3.85
C HIS A 502 -17.53 -11.91 3.60
N ALA A 503 -18.47 -11.76 2.67
CA ALA A 503 -19.41 -12.85 2.38
C ALA A 503 -18.71 -14.05 1.71
N ALA A 504 -17.76 -13.81 0.81
CA ALA A 504 -16.98 -14.83 0.14
C ALA A 504 -16.01 -15.60 1.08
N LEU A 505 -15.70 -15.05 2.25
CA LEU A 505 -14.88 -15.74 3.24
C LEU A 505 -15.57 -16.97 3.85
N TYR A 506 -16.91 -17.02 3.83
CA TYR A 506 -17.63 -18.25 4.27
C TYR A 506 -17.38 -19.39 3.29
N ASP A 507 -17.28 -19.09 1.99
CA ASP A 507 -16.93 -20.06 0.95
C ASP A 507 -15.48 -20.52 1.09
N GLU A 508 -14.57 -19.58 1.33
CA GLU A 508 -13.15 -19.88 1.57
C GLU A 508 -12.97 -20.73 2.83
N ALA A 509 -13.70 -20.42 3.92
CA ALA A 509 -13.65 -21.18 5.16
C ALA A 509 -14.16 -22.61 4.96
N ALA A 510 -15.29 -22.78 4.25
CA ALA A 510 -15.82 -24.09 3.95
C ALA A 510 -14.93 -24.92 3.02
N ARG A 511 -14.08 -24.27 2.21
CA ARG A 511 -13.18 -24.98 1.30
C ARG A 511 -11.81 -25.28 1.89
N TRP A 512 -11.30 -24.43 2.78
CA TRP A 512 -9.91 -24.49 3.23
C TRP A 512 -9.71 -24.29 4.73
N GLY A 513 -10.79 -24.02 5.48
CA GLY A 513 -10.67 -23.65 6.90
C GLY A 513 -10.22 -24.80 7.80
N ASP A 514 -10.54 -26.03 7.44
CA ASP A 514 -10.22 -27.26 8.16
C ASP A 514 -8.88 -27.90 7.74
N TYR A 515 -8.33 -27.52 6.59
CA TYR A 515 -7.17 -28.18 5.96
C TYR A 515 -6.01 -28.45 6.92
N ARG A 516 -5.61 -27.45 7.73
CA ARG A 516 -4.51 -27.59 8.68
C ARG A 516 -4.89 -28.42 9.92
N ARG A 517 -6.15 -28.41 10.29
CA ARG A 517 -6.66 -29.22 11.40
C ARG A 517 -6.78 -30.71 11.01
N ASP A 518 -7.38 -31.00 9.87
CA ASP A 518 -7.90 -32.32 9.55
C ASP A 518 -7.11 -33.05 8.45
N VAL A 519 -6.52 -32.32 7.49
CA VAL A 519 -5.86 -32.93 6.33
C VAL A 519 -4.34 -32.94 6.48
N HIS A 520 -3.72 -31.79 6.69
CA HIS A 520 -2.27 -31.69 6.72
C HIS A 520 -1.76 -30.74 7.81
N ARG A 521 -1.05 -31.31 8.77
CA ARG A 521 -0.45 -30.62 9.92
C ARG A 521 1.07 -30.50 9.77
N TYR A 522 1.52 -29.77 8.75
CA TYR A 522 2.95 -29.50 8.63
C TYR A 522 3.45 -28.74 9.86
N ASN A 523 4.60 -29.18 10.43
CA ASN A 523 5.13 -28.69 11.70
C ASN A 523 4.20 -28.89 12.92
N SER A 524 3.39 -29.92 12.91
CA SER A 524 2.54 -30.43 14.00
C SER A 524 2.31 -29.46 15.17
N HIS A 525 1.44 -28.48 14.96
CA HIS A 525 0.94 -27.64 16.04
C HIS A 525 -0.38 -28.24 16.54
N ASP A 526 -0.39 -28.74 17.77
CA ASP A 526 -1.57 -29.40 18.36
C ASP A 526 -2.80 -28.48 18.53
N GLY A 527 -2.62 -27.18 18.30
CA GLY A 527 -3.65 -26.15 18.46
C GLY A 527 -4.34 -25.70 17.17
N TYR A 528 -4.12 -26.36 16.01
CA TYR A 528 -4.88 -26.02 14.82
C TYR A 528 -6.37 -26.19 15.04
N GLN A 529 -7.14 -25.16 14.71
CA GLN A 529 -8.59 -25.10 14.83
C GLN A 529 -9.22 -24.95 13.46
N LEU A 530 -10.51 -25.23 13.36
CA LEU A 530 -11.29 -24.82 12.20
C LEU A 530 -11.23 -23.29 12.06
N CYS A 531 -10.67 -22.84 10.95
CA CYS A 531 -10.62 -21.41 10.65
C CYS A 531 -11.96 -20.95 10.10
N THR A 532 -12.60 -19.99 10.78
CA THR A 532 -13.92 -19.49 10.44
C THR A 532 -13.94 -17.97 10.37
N VAL A 533 -14.95 -17.44 9.69
CA VAL A 533 -15.16 -15.98 9.57
C VAL A 533 -15.46 -15.37 10.93
N ASP A 534 -16.42 -15.95 11.66
CA ASP A 534 -16.87 -15.44 12.96
C ASP A 534 -15.86 -15.74 14.11
N GLY A 535 -14.90 -16.64 13.88
CA GLY A 535 -13.83 -17.02 14.81
C GLY A 535 -12.50 -16.35 14.51
N THR A 536 -11.62 -17.09 13.82
CA THR A 536 -10.22 -16.70 13.58
C THR A 536 -10.10 -15.38 12.79
N TYR A 537 -10.91 -15.20 11.73
CA TYR A 537 -10.86 -13.98 10.93
C TYR A 537 -11.27 -12.74 11.75
N GLN A 538 -12.42 -12.82 12.45
CA GLN A 538 -12.92 -11.70 13.22
C GLN A 538 -12.01 -11.37 14.42
N THR A 539 -11.37 -12.37 15.02
CA THR A 539 -10.40 -12.17 16.11
C THR A 539 -9.22 -11.31 15.64
N GLU A 540 -8.62 -11.66 14.51
CA GLU A 540 -7.49 -10.90 13.97
C GLU A 540 -7.95 -9.52 13.47
N ARG A 541 -9.10 -9.43 12.81
CA ARG A 541 -9.67 -8.14 12.40
C ARG A 541 -9.88 -7.21 13.61
N ASN A 542 -10.43 -7.71 14.71
CA ASN A 542 -10.62 -6.94 15.93
C ASN A 542 -9.28 -6.48 16.51
N ARG A 543 -8.25 -7.35 16.53
CA ARG A 543 -6.89 -6.96 16.96
C ARG A 543 -6.36 -5.80 16.13
N LEU A 544 -6.48 -5.84 14.82
CA LEU A 544 -6.03 -4.77 13.95
C LEU A 544 -6.76 -3.47 14.22
N LEU A 545 -8.10 -3.52 14.33
CA LEU A 545 -8.93 -2.34 14.55
C LEU A 545 -8.76 -1.69 15.94
N THR A 546 -8.44 -2.47 16.97
CA THR A 546 -8.40 -1.98 18.36
C THR A 546 -6.99 -1.83 18.93
N GLN A 547 -6.00 -2.54 18.38
CA GLN A 547 -4.64 -2.56 18.94
C GLN A 547 -3.57 -2.12 17.94
N TYR A 548 -3.77 -2.27 16.63
CA TYR A 548 -2.78 -1.92 15.63
C TYR A 548 -2.99 -0.51 15.06
N PHE A 549 -4.08 -0.29 14.35
CA PHE A 549 -4.32 0.96 13.64
C PHE A 549 -4.39 2.20 14.55
N PRO A 550 -4.97 2.15 15.77
CA PRO A 550 -5.07 3.36 16.60
C PRO A 550 -3.74 3.95 17.04
N VAL A 551 -2.67 3.16 17.06
CA VAL A 551 -1.35 3.61 17.58
C VAL A 551 -0.25 3.58 16.52
N ARG A 552 -0.50 3.01 15.36
CA ARG A 552 0.58 2.68 14.41
C ARG A 552 1.20 3.91 13.78
N SER A 553 0.42 4.90 13.40
CA SER A 553 0.92 6.13 12.79
C SER A 553 1.86 6.88 13.74
N ASP A 554 1.46 7.02 14.99
CA ASP A 554 2.27 7.68 16.03
C ASP A 554 3.57 6.92 16.33
N ASN A 555 3.49 5.58 16.41
CA ASN A 555 4.67 4.75 16.63
C ASN A 555 5.68 4.92 15.50
N VAL A 556 5.23 4.82 14.24
CA VAL A 556 6.12 4.94 13.07
C VAL A 556 6.72 6.34 12.98
N LEU A 557 5.91 7.38 13.18
CA LEU A 557 6.41 8.75 13.21
C LEU A 557 7.44 8.94 14.34
N GLY A 558 7.16 8.41 15.53
CA GLY A 558 8.11 8.43 16.65
C GLY A 558 9.44 7.74 16.32
N TYR A 559 9.39 6.58 15.66
CA TYR A 559 10.61 5.88 15.23
C TYR A 559 11.40 6.70 14.22
N ILE A 560 10.73 7.31 13.22
CA ILE A 560 11.37 8.15 12.21
C ILE A 560 12.06 9.35 12.86
N LEU A 561 11.37 10.08 13.74
CA LEU A 561 11.92 11.27 14.40
C LEU A 561 13.08 10.95 15.34
N ASN A 562 13.10 9.74 15.91
CA ASN A 562 14.22 9.28 16.74
C ASN A 562 15.41 8.74 15.93
N TYR A 563 15.16 8.20 14.73
CA TYR A 563 16.19 7.60 13.89
C TYR A 563 16.89 8.61 12.99
N VAL A 564 16.12 9.55 12.44
CA VAL A 564 16.62 10.56 11.51
C VAL A 564 16.87 11.85 12.25
N ASP A 565 18.14 12.08 12.65
CA ASP A 565 18.55 13.32 13.32
C ASP A 565 18.69 14.46 12.30
N ILE A 566 17.56 14.99 11.85
CA ILE A 566 17.52 16.12 10.94
C ILE A 566 16.66 17.23 11.51
N ASP A 567 17.22 18.43 11.38
CA ASP A 567 16.47 19.65 11.57
C ASP A 567 15.66 19.97 10.30
N ASP A 568 14.39 19.53 10.27
CA ASP A 568 13.43 19.80 9.19
C ASP A 568 12.58 21.05 9.42
N PHE A 569 12.88 21.77 10.50
CA PHE A 569 12.15 22.98 10.84
C PHE A 569 12.50 24.12 9.88
N GLU A 570 11.51 24.62 9.20
CA GLU A 570 11.55 25.86 8.44
C GLU A 570 10.78 26.92 9.22
N ALA A 571 11.51 27.92 9.72
CA ALA A 571 10.85 29.05 10.36
C ALA A 571 9.94 29.76 9.33
N PRO A 572 8.72 30.19 9.73
CA PRO A 572 7.92 31.07 8.88
C PRO A 572 8.74 32.26 8.38
N GLU A 573 8.49 32.72 7.13
CA GLU A 573 9.25 33.80 6.48
C GLU A 573 9.33 35.07 7.31
N ASN A 574 8.34 35.33 8.14
CA ASN A 574 8.30 36.51 9.00
C ASN A 574 9.03 36.33 10.35
N TRP A 575 9.62 35.17 10.61
CA TRP A 575 10.40 34.96 11.83
C TRP A 575 11.86 35.31 11.61
N GLU A 576 12.42 36.13 12.48
CA GLU A 576 13.82 36.51 12.44
C GLU A 576 14.65 35.60 13.36
N LYS A 577 15.69 34.96 12.82
CA LYS A 577 16.58 34.11 13.62
C LYS A 577 17.38 34.97 14.57
N LEU A 578 17.33 34.65 15.86
CA LEU A 578 18.15 35.28 16.86
C LEU A 578 19.63 34.98 16.65
N THR A 579 20.44 35.99 16.43
CA THR A 579 21.87 35.85 16.11
C THR A 579 22.75 36.67 17.08
N ALA A 580 24.04 36.35 17.13
CA ALA A 580 25.00 37.07 17.97
C ALA A 580 25.09 38.58 17.64
N SER A 581 24.86 38.94 16.37
CA SER A 581 24.89 40.35 15.92
C SER A 581 23.78 41.21 16.48
N MET A 582 22.73 40.60 17.04
CA MET A 582 21.64 41.34 17.72
C MET A 582 21.98 41.74 19.15
N PHE A 583 23.05 41.17 19.72
CA PHE A 583 23.46 41.48 21.08
C PHE A 583 24.40 42.69 21.12
N ARG A 584 24.29 43.46 22.19
CA ARG A 584 25.11 44.63 22.50
C ARG A 584 25.65 44.50 23.90
N GLU A 585 26.74 45.21 24.22
CA GLU A 585 27.34 45.24 25.53
C GLU A 585 27.09 46.60 26.22
N TRP A 586 26.71 46.57 27.49
CA TRP A 586 26.64 47.75 28.32
C TRP A 586 28.03 48.16 28.78
N THR A 587 28.50 49.36 28.43
CA THR A 587 29.88 49.80 28.72
C THR A 587 29.97 50.69 29.93
N ASP A 588 28.87 51.26 30.41
CA ASP A 588 28.83 52.08 31.63
C ASP A 588 27.52 51.91 32.42
N GLY A 589 27.51 52.37 33.64
CA GLY A 589 26.33 52.36 34.51
C GLY A 589 25.19 53.30 34.07
N SER A 590 25.32 54.00 32.95
CA SER A 590 24.35 54.98 32.45
C SER A 590 23.42 54.40 31.35
N GLY A 591 23.61 53.14 30.96
CA GLY A 591 22.72 52.45 30.00
C GLY A 591 23.03 52.71 28.55
N ASN A 592 24.21 53.23 28.18
CA ASN A 592 24.63 53.43 26.80
C ASN A 592 25.12 52.10 26.19
N ALA A 593 24.48 51.70 25.10
CA ALA A 593 24.84 50.46 24.37
C ALA A 593 26.03 50.71 23.44
N GLN A 594 26.99 49.83 23.47
CA GLN A 594 28.09 49.80 22.49
C GLN A 594 28.01 48.50 21.63
N PRO A 595 28.42 48.53 20.35
CA PRO A 595 28.53 47.33 19.58
C PRO A 595 29.49 46.34 20.23
N LEU A 596 29.19 45.03 20.12
CA LEU A 596 30.10 43.99 20.60
C LEU A 596 31.38 43.96 19.74
N ASP A 597 32.52 44.22 20.37
CA ASP A 597 33.85 44.13 19.74
C ASP A 597 34.29 42.68 19.50
N LYS A 598 33.56 41.70 20.05
CA LYS A 598 33.83 40.26 19.88
C LYS A 598 32.54 39.55 19.46
N GLN A 599 32.64 38.76 18.40
CA GLN A 599 31.54 37.83 18.02
C GLN A 599 31.35 36.84 19.17
N VAL A 600 30.19 36.89 19.79
CA VAL A 600 29.73 35.82 20.67
C VAL A 600 29.31 34.65 19.80
N ALA A 601 30.00 33.55 19.88
CA ALA A 601 29.60 32.33 19.17
C ALA A 601 28.30 31.83 19.80
N VAL A 602 27.22 31.88 19.04
CA VAL A 602 25.95 31.25 19.42
C VAL A 602 25.96 29.86 18.79
N ASP A 603 26.35 28.86 19.59
CA ASP A 603 26.25 27.46 19.20
C ASP A 603 24.90 26.90 19.64
N TRP A 604 23.97 26.79 18.69
CA TRP A 604 22.63 26.27 18.93
C TRP A 604 22.53 24.74 18.94
N ASN A 605 23.60 24.04 18.56
CA ASN A 605 23.68 22.58 18.58
C ASN A 605 24.21 22.04 19.92
N PHE A 606 24.05 22.78 20.95
CA PHE A 606 24.61 22.45 22.26
C PHE A 606 23.69 21.50 23.06
N GLY A 607 24.11 20.21 23.15
CA GLY A 607 23.54 19.25 24.09
C GLY A 607 24.22 19.39 25.44
N TYR A 608 23.55 19.97 26.43
CA TYR A 608 24.10 20.12 27.77
C TYR A 608 23.42 19.21 28.80
N SER A 609 24.20 18.34 29.43
CA SER A 609 23.82 17.59 30.63
C SER A 609 24.50 18.22 31.82
N ALA A 610 23.76 18.99 32.63
CA ALA A 610 24.33 19.67 33.77
C ALA A 610 24.41 18.75 34.98
N GLY A 611 25.55 18.16 35.20
CA GLY A 611 25.91 17.58 36.48
C GLY A 611 26.53 18.64 37.41
N GLY A 612 25.73 19.59 37.91
CA GLY A 612 26.16 20.48 38.91
C GLY A 612 26.59 21.90 38.52
N GLY A 613 25.69 22.79 38.13
CA GLY A 613 25.94 24.22 37.89
C GLY A 613 24.92 24.83 36.94
N THR A 614 24.90 26.13 36.90
CA THR A 614 24.09 26.87 35.95
C THR A 614 24.92 27.08 34.68
N ALA A 615 24.48 26.52 33.54
CA ALA A 615 25.08 26.79 32.25
C ALA A 615 24.22 27.76 31.45
N LEU A 616 24.85 28.68 30.73
CA LEU A 616 24.23 29.58 29.77
C LEU A 616 24.25 28.88 28.40
N ALA A 617 23.10 28.45 27.96
CA ALA A 617 23.01 27.78 26.65
C ALA A 617 23.16 28.83 25.53
N GLY A 618 24.24 28.75 24.77
CA GLY A 618 24.45 29.50 23.53
C GLY A 618 24.73 31.01 23.68
N PHE A 619 24.55 31.60 24.86
CA PHE A 619 24.84 33.00 25.14
C PHE A 619 25.75 33.05 26.34
N VAL A 620 27.01 33.28 26.10
CA VAL A 620 27.97 33.29 27.18
C VAL A 620 28.51 34.69 27.32
N ASN A 621 27.99 35.43 28.26
CA ASN A 621 28.85 36.29 29.06
C ASN A 621 28.52 36.11 30.52
N VAL A 622 29.49 35.60 31.26
CA VAL A 622 29.42 35.38 32.70
C VAL A 622 29.15 36.69 33.48
N ASN A 623 29.44 37.81 32.85
CA ASN A 623 29.31 39.13 33.49
C ASN A 623 27.95 39.80 33.30
N HIS A 624 27.03 39.18 32.55
CA HIS A 624 25.66 39.63 32.31
C HIS A 624 25.49 41.08 31.77
N ASN A 625 26.49 41.61 31.08
CA ASN A 625 26.47 42.96 30.52
C ASN A 625 25.97 42.99 29.10
N GLN A 626 25.58 41.85 28.57
CA GLN A 626 25.10 41.69 27.19
C GLN A 626 23.59 41.62 27.13
N TYR A 627 23.00 42.18 26.09
CA TYR A 627 21.56 42.09 25.85
C TYR A 627 21.24 42.20 24.38
N ALA A 628 20.11 41.59 23.96
CA ALA A 628 19.44 41.87 22.73
C ALA A 628 18.18 42.67 23.00
N ASP A 629 17.97 43.79 22.30
CA ASP A 629 16.77 44.59 22.39
C ASP A 629 15.63 43.93 21.61
N LEU A 630 14.61 43.47 22.30
CA LEU A 630 13.44 42.79 21.70
C LEU A 630 12.24 43.73 21.60
N SER A 631 12.39 45.04 21.69
CA SER A 631 11.29 46.01 21.66
C SER A 631 10.46 45.98 20.37
N GLY A 632 11.06 45.57 19.24
CA GLY A 632 10.42 45.41 17.94
C GLY A 632 9.65 44.10 17.75
N TYR A 633 9.67 43.20 18.72
CA TYR A 633 9.11 41.86 18.58
C TYR A 633 7.95 41.62 19.55
N GLU A 634 7.07 40.65 19.22
CA GLU A 634 5.95 40.25 20.06
C GLU A 634 6.23 38.95 20.83
N SER A 635 7.04 38.04 20.27
CA SER A 635 7.33 36.74 20.90
C SER A 635 8.76 36.31 20.65
N LEU A 636 9.30 35.56 21.62
CA LEU A 636 10.53 34.78 21.52
C LEU A 636 10.14 33.31 21.26
N VAL A 637 10.69 32.72 20.24
CA VAL A 637 10.49 31.31 19.89
C VAL A 637 11.75 30.54 20.25
N LEU A 638 11.59 29.46 21.02
CA LEU A 638 12.68 28.56 21.37
C LEU A 638 12.42 27.20 20.74
N ARG A 639 13.41 26.70 20.03
CA ARG A 639 13.39 25.37 19.46
C ARG A 639 14.42 24.48 20.14
N GLY A 640 13.97 23.32 20.60
CA GLY A 640 14.83 22.38 21.32
C GLY A 640 14.05 21.19 21.85
N THR A 641 14.74 20.38 22.63
CA THR A 641 14.18 19.21 23.32
C THR A 641 14.75 19.11 24.72
N GLY A 642 14.07 18.42 25.61
CA GLY A 642 14.56 18.16 26.98
C GLY A 642 13.79 18.92 28.06
N GLY A 643 14.49 19.36 29.07
CA GLY A 643 13.91 19.93 30.30
C GLY A 643 13.55 21.42 30.26
N ASN A 644 13.90 22.13 31.31
CA ASN A 644 13.52 23.52 31.54
C ASN A 644 14.60 24.49 31.09
N VAL A 645 14.17 25.61 30.51
CA VAL A 645 14.99 26.76 30.17
C VAL A 645 14.49 27.97 30.98
N ARG A 646 15.40 28.72 31.57
CA ARG A 646 15.11 30.02 32.15
C ARG A 646 15.49 31.13 31.18
N ILE A 647 14.54 32.01 30.88
CA ILE A 647 14.76 33.20 30.07
C ILE A 647 15.07 34.34 31.02
N LEU A 648 16.26 34.90 30.91
CA LEU A 648 16.69 36.05 31.73
C LEU A 648 16.60 37.32 30.90
N ALA A 649 15.87 38.30 31.44
CA ALA A 649 15.64 39.56 30.73
C ALA A 649 15.80 40.78 31.67
N ASN A 650 16.01 41.94 31.04
CA ASN A 650 16.04 43.25 31.67
C ASN A 650 17.12 43.44 32.78
N ARG A 651 18.23 42.71 32.65
CA ARG A 651 19.39 42.95 33.51
C ARG A 651 20.37 43.90 32.85
N ILE A 652 20.59 45.05 33.42
CA ILE A 652 21.42 46.14 32.88
C ILE A 652 22.84 46.12 33.47
N VAL A 653 23.00 45.67 34.72
CA VAL A 653 24.28 45.63 35.42
C VAL A 653 24.52 44.25 36.01
N SER A 654 25.79 43.91 36.26
CA SER A 654 26.20 42.57 36.68
C SER A 654 25.54 42.05 37.97
N HIS A 655 25.00 42.94 38.82
CA HIS A 655 24.35 42.60 40.08
C HIS A 655 22.93 43.23 40.24
N GLY A 656 22.39 43.81 39.20
CA GLY A 656 21.04 44.40 39.24
C GLY A 656 19.93 43.33 39.13
N PRO A 657 18.69 43.69 39.52
CA PRO A 657 17.53 42.82 39.38
C PRO A 657 17.27 42.49 37.91
N TRP A 658 16.82 41.27 37.67
CA TRP A 658 16.41 40.79 36.35
C TRP A 658 15.08 40.11 36.41
N LYS A 659 14.39 40.02 35.26
CA LYS A 659 13.18 39.22 35.12
C LYS A 659 13.56 37.80 34.70
N GLU A 660 12.84 36.85 35.24
CA GLU A 660 13.09 35.44 34.98
C GLU A 660 11.81 34.70 34.69
N LEU A 661 11.76 34.02 33.52
CA LEU A 661 10.66 33.19 33.13
C LEU A 661 11.16 31.76 32.87
N ASN A 662 10.57 30.79 33.57
CA ASN A 662 10.85 29.36 33.35
C ASN A 662 9.91 28.80 32.31
N VAL A 663 10.45 28.14 31.29
CA VAL A 663 9.71 27.47 30.23
C VAL A 663 10.20 26.03 30.06
N SER A 664 9.34 25.11 29.63
CA SER A 664 9.65 23.69 29.52
C SER A 664 9.34 23.16 28.13
N PHE A 665 10.26 22.39 27.57
CA PHE A 665 10.04 21.69 26.29
C PHE A 665 9.19 20.42 26.48
N ASN A 666 7.92 20.61 26.75
CA ASN A 666 6.96 19.51 26.87
C ASN A 666 5.52 19.97 26.55
N ALA A 667 4.64 19.03 26.30
CA ALA A 667 3.25 19.27 25.92
C ALA A 667 2.40 19.94 27.06
N TYR A 668 2.90 19.99 28.29
CA TYR A 668 2.20 20.64 29.39
C TYR A 668 2.60 22.10 29.58
N SER A 669 3.61 22.57 28.84
CA SER A 669 3.99 23.99 28.85
C SER A 669 2.91 24.83 28.19
N PRO A 670 2.47 25.94 28.81
CA PRO A 670 1.51 26.85 28.17
C PRO A 670 2.05 27.52 26.90
N TYR A 671 3.35 27.42 26.67
CA TYR A 671 4.06 27.99 25.53
C TYR A 671 4.32 26.99 24.40
N TRP A 672 3.97 25.71 24.60
CA TRP A 672 4.25 24.68 23.64
C TRP A 672 3.30 24.71 22.47
N ASP A 673 3.82 24.92 21.25
CA ASP A 673 3.11 24.73 20.02
C ASP A 673 3.41 23.32 19.47
N ALA A 674 2.42 22.43 19.58
CA ALA A 674 2.56 21.03 19.14
C ALA A 674 2.64 20.88 17.61
N GLY A 675 2.05 21.81 16.85
CA GLY A 675 2.07 21.79 15.40
C GLY A 675 3.44 22.14 14.83
N LEU A 676 4.15 23.04 15.49
CA LEU A 676 5.49 23.49 15.08
C LEU A 676 6.61 22.82 15.88
N GLY A 677 6.30 22.20 17.02
CA GLY A 677 7.31 21.58 17.89
C GLY A 677 8.28 22.60 18.53
N VAL A 678 7.77 23.75 18.91
CA VAL A 678 8.54 24.86 19.49
C VAL A 678 7.83 25.45 20.70
N LEU A 679 8.58 26.22 21.52
CA LEU A 679 7.98 27.08 22.53
C LEU A 679 7.82 28.49 21.94
N ILE A 680 6.62 29.06 21.99
CA ILE A 680 6.33 30.45 21.60
C ILE A 680 6.01 31.23 22.86
N VAL A 681 6.95 32.07 23.29
CA VAL A 681 6.86 32.82 24.53
C VAL A 681 6.52 34.28 24.21
N PRO A 682 5.30 34.75 24.54
CA PRO A 682 4.95 36.16 24.40
C PRO A 682 5.88 37.03 25.22
N LEU A 683 6.40 38.11 24.66
CA LEU A 683 7.29 39.01 25.38
C LEU A 683 6.56 39.78 26.48
N ASP A 684 5.25 39.91 26.43
CA ASP A 684 4.44 40.49 27.48
C ASP A 684 4.47 39.62 28.76
N ASP A 685 4.56 38.31 28.64
CA ASP A 685 4.73 37.41 29.79
C ASP A 685 6.11 37.61 30.44
N LEU A 686 7.12 37.91 29.66
CA LEU A 686 8.45 38.25 30.16
C LEU A 686 8.48 39.59 30.85
N LYS A 687 7.70 40.59 30.39
CA LYS A 687 7.55 41.89 31.04
C LYS A 687 6.89 41.77 32.43
N THR A 688 5.90 40.89 32.53
CA THR A 688 5.14 40.66 33.77
C THR A 688 5.77 39.64 34.71
N ALA A 689 6.82 38.93 34.25
CA ALA A 689 7.54 37.95 35.06
C ALA A 689 8.11 38.58 36.37
N PRO A 690 8.18 37.81 37.45
CA PRO A 690 8.75 38.31 38.72
C PRO A 690 10.22 38.69 38.57
N THR A 691 10.64 39.73 39.28
CA THR A 691 12.07 40.11 39.38
C THR A 691 12.74 39.37 40.52
N SER A 692 14.06 39.16 40.40
CA SER A 692 14.88 38.54 41.46
C SER A 692 14.86 39.29 42.80
N GLU A 693 14.51 40.59 42.80
CA GLU A 693 14.50 41.45 43.96
C GLU A 693 13.19 42.21 44.15
N GLY A 694 12.12 41.88 43.41
CA GLY A 694 10.82 42.52 43.54
C GLY A 694 10.72 43.95 43.01
N VAL A 695 11.79 44.48 42.38
CA VAL A 695 11.80 45.86 41.84
C VAL A 695 11.68 45.79 40.32
N ASN A 696 10.59 46.35 39.78
CA ASN A 696 10.31 46.35 38.37
C ASN A 696 10.76 47.68 37.73
N ARG A 697 11.96 47.69 37.12
CA ARG A 697 12.50 48.94 36.53
C ARG A 697 12.29 49.09 35.06
N TYR A 698 11.84 48.01 34.31
CA TYR A 698 11.82 47.98 32.86
C TYR A 698 10.59 47.22 32.35
N ASP A 699 9.39 47.74 32.62
CA ASP A 699 8.13 47.08 32.23
C ASP A 699 7.73 47.33 30.80
N ASP A 700 8.30 48.36 30.15
CA ASP A 700 7.88 48.79 28.81
C ASP A 700 8.65 48.10 27.66
N PHE A 701 9.73 47.40 27.94
CA PHE A 701 10.57 46.74 26.96
C PHE A 701 11.19 45.46 27.47
N VAL A 702 11.67 44.60 26.54
CA VAL A 702 12.37 43.35 26.86
C VAL A 702 13.77 43.41 26.28
N HIS A 703 14.75 43.37 27.17
CA HIS A 703 16.14 43.11 26.82
C HIS A 703 16.48 41.67 27.19
N LEU A 704 16.65 40.81 26.20
CA LEU A 704 17.05 39.41 26.44
C LEU A 704 18.54 39.39 26.82
N ASN A 705 18.86 38.89 28.02
CA ASN A 705 20.23 38.74 28.48
C ASN A 705 20.79 37.34 28.27
N ALA A 706 20.01 36.32 28.63
CA ALA A 706 20.49 34.95 28.53
C ALA A 706 19.34 33.92 28.50
N LEU A 707 19.62 32.76 27.95
CA LEU A 707 18.89 31.53 28.14
C LEU A 707 19.71 30.62 29.04
N LYS A 708 19.14 30.17 30.15
CA LYS A 708 19.85 29.47 31.23
C LYS A 708 19.27 28.09 31.46
N VAL A 709 20.11 27.08 31.56
CA VAL A 709 19.72 25.71 31.89
C VAL A 709 20.21 25.39 33.30
N ASP A 710 19.30 24.94 34.17
CA ASP A 710 19.63 24.60 35.55
C ASP A 710 20.28 23.22 35.70
N TRP A 711 20.87 23.02 36.89
CA TRP A 711 21.42 21.75 37.33
C TRP A 711 20.38 20.63 37.22
N ASN A 712 20.82 19.45 36.81
CA ASN A 712 20.01 18.24 36.60
C ASN A 712 18.96 18.33 35.46
N ASN A 713 19.04 19.33 34.60
CA ASN A 713 18.24 19.41 33.39
C ASN A 713 19.12 19.12 32.17
N THR A 714 18.61 18.31 31.25
CA THR A 714 19.19 18.13 29.95
C THR A 714 18.34 18.87 28.92
N VAL A 715 18.93 19.86 28.26
CA VAL A 715 18.26 20.63 27.21
C VAL A 715 19.14 20.64 25.99
N ASN A 716 18.55 20.29 24.85
CA ASN A 716 19.16 20.47 23.55
C ASN A 716 18.45 21.62 22.84
N LEU A 717 19.02 22.81 22.90
CA LEU A 717 18.49 24.00 22.24
C LEU A 717 19.08 24.10 20.85
N LYS A 718 18.22 23.97 19.84
CA LYS A 718 18.61 23.92 18.42
C LYS A 718 18.63 25.31 17.77
N ALA A 719 17.69 26.18 18.11
CA ALA A 719 17.60 27.53 17.57
C ALA A 719 16.68 28.42 18.44
N ALA A 720 16.81 29.73 18.26
CA ALA A 720 15.83 30.70 18.72
C ALA A 720 15.45 31.66 17.58
N TYR A 721 14.20 32.11 17.58
CA TYR A 721 13.68 33.04 16.61
C TYR A 721 12.86 34.12 17.31
N LEU A 722 12.64 35.21 16.63
CA LEU A 722 11.83 36.35 17.08
C LEU A 722 10.67 36.54 16.12
N ILE A 723 9.48 36.74 16.64
CA ILE A 723 8.31 37.11 15.86
C ILE A 723 8.18 38.64 15.92
N PRO A 724 8.35 39.37 14.79
CA PRO A 724 8.19 40.80 14.77
C PRO A 724 6.76 41.23 15.17
N LYS A 725 6.61 42.33 15.82
CA LYS A 725 5.31 42.97 15.98
C LYS A 725 4.72 43.26 14.63
N ALA A 726 3.44 42.90 14.43
CA ALA A 726 2.73 43.34 13.26
C ALA A 726 2.84 44.85 13.14
N GLU A 727 3.42 45.36 12.08
CA GLU A 727 3.38 46.81 11.79
C GLU A 727 1.92 47.24 11.86
N GLN A 728 1.61 48.20 12.72
CA GLN A 728 0.33 48.95 12.63
C GLN A 728 0.37 49.72 11.35
N ASN A 729 0.11 49.09 10.26
CA ASN A 729 0.02 49.74 8.95
C ASN A 729 -1.20 50.66 8.93
N HIS A 730 -0.97 51.90 9.05
CA HIS A 730 -1.80 52.93 8.44
C HIS A 730 -2.00 52.55 6.99
N ILE A 731 -3.26 52.43 6.62
CA ILE A 731 -3.82 52.21 5.28
C ILE A 731 -2.86 52.60 4.17
N MET A 732 -2.16 51.65 3.58
CA MET A 732 -1.47 51.82 2.30
C MET A 732 -2.36 51.29 1.18
N ALA A 733 -2.54 52.16 0.21
CA ALA A 733 -3.37 51.97 -0.97
C ALA A 733 -3.17 50.61 -1.66
N VAL A 734 -4.28 49.94 -1.91
CA VAL A 734 -4.38 48.73 -2.71
C VAL A 734 -3.75 48.96 -4.08
N ARG A 735 -2.61 48.34 -4.35
CA ARG A 735 -2.15 48.09 -5.71
C ARG A 735 -2.95 46.92 -6.29
N ASN A 736 -3.73 47.22 -7.31
CA ASN A 736 -4.45 46.27 -8.12
C ASN A 736 -3.54 45.11 -8.57
N VAL A 737 -3.78 43.94 -8.05
CA VAL A 737 -3.37 42.67 -8.69
C VAL A 737 -4.65 41.95 -9.07
N ASN A 738 -4.97 41.97 -10.35
CA ASN A 738 -6.02 41.15 -10.94
C ASN A 738 -5.67 39.66 -10.79
N SER A 739 -6.15 39.01 -9.75
CA SER A 739 -6.35 37.56 -9.73
C SER A 739 -7.67 37.28 -9.04
N ARG A 740 -8.65 36.82 -9.81
CA ARG A 740 -9.89 36.24 -9.27
C ARG A 740 -9.53 35.03 -8.46
N GLN A 741 -9.58 35.16 -7.15
CA GLN A 741 -9.34 34.05 -6.25
C GLN A 741 -10.67 33.51 -5.73
N ASP A 742 -10.82 32.20 -5.82
CA ASP A 742 -12.05 31.48 -5.47
C ASP A 742 -12.32 31.46 -3.96
N CYS A 743 -13.58 31.68 -3.57
CA CYS A 743 -14.06 31.58 -2.21
C CYS A 743 -14.92 30.33 -2.06
N TYR A 744 -14.76 29.58 -0.96
CA TYR A 744 -15.48 28.35 -0.68
C TYR A 744 -16.18 28.39 0.67
N ASN A 745 -17.36 27.76 0.80
CA ASN A 745 -17.99 27.50 2.09
C ASN A 745 -17.39 26.23 2.75
N LEU A 746 -17.78 25.93 4.01
CA LEU A 746 -17.30 24.76 4.74
C LEU A 746 -17.66 23.43 4.10
N ASN A 747 -18.60 23.38 3.17
CA ASN A 747 -18.98 22.17 2.42
C ASN A 747 -18.17 22.01 1.12
N GLY A 748 -17.15 22.84 0.89
CA GLY A 748 -16.31 22.80 -0.31
C GLY A 748 -16.97 23.39 -1.57
N GLN A 749 -18.14 24.03 -1.46
CA GLN A 749 -18.82 24.65 -2.59
C GLN A 749 -18.20 26.02 -2.90
N ARG A 750 -17.85 26.24 -4.18
CA ARG A 750 -17.34 27.53 -4.66
C ARG A 750 -18.42 28.60 -4.63
N ILE A 751 -18.10 29.75 -4.06
CA ILE A 751 -19.00 30.89 -3.95
C ILE A 751 -18.45 32.04 -4.82
N GLN A 752 -19.29 32.59 -5.68
CA GLN A 752 -18.93 33.74 -6.50
C GLN A 752 -19.05 35.06 -5.68
N ALA A 753 -18.16 35.25 -4.70
CA ALA A 753 -18.12 36.52 -3.96
C ALA A 753 -16.68 36.78 -3.53
N ASP A 754 -16.24 38.04 -3.70
CA ASP A 754 -14.97 38.51 -3.17
C ASP A 754 -15.20 39.09 -1.78
N LEU A 755 -14.69 38.40 -0.78
CA LEU A 755 -14.82 38.76 0.66
C LEU A 755 -14.04 40.06 1.01
N GLN A 756 -13.09 40.46 0.17
CA GLN A 756 -12.29 41.65 0.42
C GLN A 756 -12.94 42.93 -0.16
N ALA A 757 -13.84 42.82 -1.11
CA ALA A 757 -14.42 43.97 -1.81
C ALA A 757 -15.69 44.53 -1.15
N GLY A 758 -16.20 44.00 -0.04
CA GLY A 758 -17.33 44.56 0.70
C GLY A 758 -18.68 44.60 -0.02
N GLY A 759 -18.81 43.95 -1.19
CA GLY A 759 -19.91 44.13 -2.11
C GLY A 759 -20.98 43.05 -2.21
N ALA A 760 -20.81 41.88 -1.55
CA ALA A 760 -21.82 40.81 -1.58
C ALA A 760 -22.36 40.53 -0.19
N ARG A 761 -23.68 40.54 -0.02
CA ARG A 761 -24.32 40.04 1.21
C ARG A 761 -24.21 38.51 1.22
N LEU A 762 -23.23 38.01 1.92
CA LEU A 762 -23.14 36.59 2.23
C LEU A 762 -24.02 36.25 3.45
N ALA A 763 -24.60 35.06 3.45
CA ALA A 763 -25.31 34.57 4.65
C ALA A 763 -24.33 34.42 5.83
N PRO A 764 -24.79 34.58 7.09
CA PRO A 764 -23.94 34.33 8.24
C PRO A 764 -23.32 32.92 8.14
N GLY A 765 -21.99 32.84 8.31
CA GLY A 765 -21.29 31.57 8.13
C GLY A 765 -19.78 31.71 8.15
N ILE A 766 -19.09 30.57 8.00
CA ILE A 766 -17.63 30.50 7.89
C ILE A 766 -17.26 30.25 6.44
N TYR A 767 -16.33 31.03 5.92
CA TYR A 767 -15.85 31.00 4.55
C TYR A 767 -14.32 30.90 4.52
N ILE A 768 -13.78 30.28 3.50
CA ILE A 768 -12.33 30.15 3.27
C ILE A 768 -11.98 30.81 1.94
N GLN A 769 -11.05 31.77 1.96
CA GLN A 769 -10.48 32.39 0.77
C GLN A 769 -8.97 32.54 0.97
N ASN A 770 -8.18 32.04 0.04
CA ASN A 770 -6.71 32.07 0.11
C ASN A 770 -6.15 31.38 1.38
N GLY A 771 -6.77 30.30 1.80
CA GLY A 771 -6.38 29.62 3.03
C GLY A 771 -6.73 30.35 4.33
N LYS A 772 -7.37 31.53 4.26
CA LYS A 772 -7.80 32.29 5.44
C LYS A 772 -9.28 32.07 5.72
N LYS A 773 -9.59 31.95 7.00
CA LYS A 773 -10.95 31.77 7.51
C LYS A 773 -11.60 33.13 7.73
N TYR A 774 -12.79 33.34 7.17
CA TYR A 774 -13.63 34.53 7.36
C TYR A 774 -14.93 34.11 8.07
N ILE A 775 -15.34 34.89 9.06
CA ILE A 775 -16.62 34.71 9.77
C ILE A 775 -17.53 35.87 9.37
N VAL A 776 -18.61 35.54 8.64
CA VAL A 776 -19.69 36.51 8.34
C VAL A 776 -20.74 36.34 9.43
N ARG A 777 -21.05 37.40 10.17
CA ARG A 777 -22.03 37.44 11.26
C ARG A 777 -23.36 38.00 10.79
#